data_f4deaf28f732fdaf9fa0e1e11a841421
#
_entry.id   f4deaf28f732fdaf9fa0e1e11a841421
#
_cell.length_a   1.000
_cell.length_b   1.000
_cell.length_c   1.000
_cell.angle_alpha   90.00
_cell.angle_beta   90.00
_cell.angle_gamma   90.00
#
_symmetry.space_group_name_H-M   'P 1'
#
loop_
_entity.id
_entity.type
_entity.pdbx_description
1 polymer ?
#
loop_
_entity_poly.entity_id
_entity_poly.type
_entity_poly.pdbx_seq_one_letter_code
_entity_poly.pdbx_strand_id
1 'polypeptide(L)'
;MTPTPLPPRVVTRAVAYPPDAGRLLEHLARTGLVGTVGVPGRTRPVDTVLLESVDTATKASRTTIAVLQASTRLTCEGDAVTVEVLPQARADGAASLEALATRLPAHVTARTPERLTLSVPPAPDDGSLEERERLTAPSTIEPLRLLAARKVDHPHLPLVAGVFAFDYLATFESLPAVPTGGNTCPDYLFYEARIILVVDHPTRSATLVGASVDGADLEARVEELAEAVTAFASLPGPATPSGRAPTPEPAHSGPERPGSAHPGCGPGRPAPVLEARPTVGEADFEAVVRTMQEAISAGEVYQVVPSRGFTLPCPDALAAYHELREANPSPYMFYLAAPGFELLGASPESALLHSARTGEVSIRPIAGTRPRGLGPEGGVDHERDTRLELELRTDAKEVAEHVMLVDLARNDVARVSVPGTRRVTDLMRVDRYSRVMHLVSEVTGTLAPDLDALDAFRASMTMGTLTGAPKLRAAELVRALEGERRGSYGGSVGYLRGDGELDTCIVIRSAFVADGRALVQAGAGVVADSVPAAEAAETVHKARAVLEAVARSQGAVLGIGHRAPSKDPTPAGDDVVGSPTGAGTGCHEATPGPRTPSPTAGAHGPRPAAPTAPTASEAPTAPRRTGSTPDPHGLRTRVVLLDNRDSFVYNLVDLIATLGMQVEVYRSSAPAATVRSALEPTPAERERGQRPVLCLSPGPGHPRDSGCLMELVRAAVATSSVPTVGICLGFQAIVEACGGRVGPVGPVHGRSTRVEVTAAGRADAALAPLAGGPLDVARYHSLGTRALPADLTALAVTTDGVVMAARHVDAPVVGLQFHPESVLTPHGPAILKALVTDLAAPVNDATAPSIRSTL
;
A
#
# COMPACT_ATOMS: atom_id res chain seq x y z
N MET A 1 14.72 19.81 38.17
CA MET A 1 13.50 20.00 37.35
C MET A 1 13.87 20.98 36.25
N THR A 2 14.07 20.48 35.04
CA THR A 2 14.18 21.34 33.86
C THR A 2 12.81 22.00 33.65
N PRO A 3 12.72 23.30 33.41
CA PRO A 3 11.44 23.97 33.18
C PRO A 3 10.75 23.31 31.99
N THR A 4 9.47 22.95 32.18
CA THR A 4 8.63 22.50 31.09
C THR A 4 8.63 23.60 30.01
N PRO A 5 9.02 23.31 28.77
CA PRO A 5 9.00 24.32 27.72
C PRO A 5 7.58 24.88 27.56
N LEU A 6 7.50 26.19 27.44
CA LEU A 6 6.23 26.87 27.19
C LEU A 6 5.56 26.30 25.94
N PRO A 7 4.24 26.13 25.92
CA PRO A 7 3.55 25.69 24.70
C PRO A 7 3.79 26.70 23.58
N PRO A 8 3.88 26.23 22.31
CA PRO A 8 4.04 27.12 21.17
C PRO A 8 2.89 28.13 21.12
N ARG A 9 3.22 29.38 20.78
CA ARG A 9 2.20 30.39 20.50
C ARG A 9 1.53 30.08 19.17
N VAL A 10 0.21 30.16 19.12
CA VAL A 10 -0.59 29.98 17.90
C VAL A 10 -1.05 31.34 17.40
N VAL A 11 -0.93 31.55 16.09
CA VAL A 11 -1.45 32.71 15.37
C VAL A 11 -2.38 32.24 14.27
N THR A 12 -3.60 32.78 14.26
CA THR A 12 -4.62 32.46 13.24
C THR A 12 -5.05 33.77 12.55
N ARG A 13 -5.00 33.78 11.21
CA ARG A 13 -5.37 34.96 10.42
C ARG A 13 -6.29 34.57 9.27
N ALA A 14 -7.53 35.08 9.28
CA ALA A 14 -8.41 34.98 8.12
C ALA A 14 -7.84 35.84 6.97
N VAL A 15 -7.82 35.30 5.76
CA VAL A 15 -7.31 35.96 4.55
C VAL A 15 -8.34 35.92 3.44
N ALA A 16 -8.13 36.74 2.41
CA ALA A 16 -8.96 36.70 1.22
C ALA A 16 -8.90 35.32 0.55
N TYR A 17 -10.04 34.84 0.10
CA TYR A 17 -10.17 33.51 -0.52
C TYR A 17 -9.38 33.41 -1.84
N PRO A 18 -8.32 32.58 -1.93
CA PRO A 18 -7.61 32.32 -3.17
C PRO A 18 -8.35 31.21 -3.94
N PRO A 19 -8.85 31.48 -5.14
CA PRO A 19 -9.60 30.46 -5.90
C PRO A 19 -8.70 29.34 -6.44
N ASP A 20 -7.39 29.56 -6.52
CA ASP A 20 -6.38 28.64 -7.03
C ASP A 20 -5.14 28.68 -6.12
N ALA A 21 -5.04 27.69 -5.25
CA ALA A 21 -3.96 27.58 -4.29
C ALA A 21 -2.62 27.19 -4.93
N GLY A 22 -2.63 26.47 -6.05
CA GLY A 22 -1.41 26.13 -6.78
C GLY A 22 -0.78 27.38 -7.41
N ARG A 23 -1.57 28.24 -8.04
CA ARG A 23 -1.08 29.53 -8.57
C ARG A 23 -0.68 30.50 -7.47
N LEU A 24 -1.36 30.46 -6.33
CA LEU A 24 -0.93 31.20 -5.15
C LEU A 24 0.46 30.73 -4.69
N LEU A 25 0.68 29.40 -4.60
CA LEU A 25 1.98 28.86 -4.23
C LEU A 25 3.09 29.29 -5.19
N GLU A 26 2.82 29.29 -6.50
CA GLU A 26 3.72 29.80 -7.52
C GLU A 26 4.04 31.29 -7.30
N HIS A 27 3.02 32.09 -6.98
CA HIS A 27 3.18 33.51 -6.69
C HIS A 27 4.04 33.74 -5.44
N LEU A 28 3.78 33.03 -4.36
CA LEU A 28 4.55 33.11 -3.12
C LEU A 28 6.01 32.65 -3.31
N ALA A 29 6.25 31.68 -4.18
CA ALA A 29 7.60 31.25 -4.52
C ALA A 29 8.34 32.34 -5.32
N ARG A 30 7.70 32.98 -6.28
CA ARG A 30 8.30 34.08 -7.07
C ARG A 30 8.63 35.30 -6.22
N THR A 31 7.86 35.57 -5.18
CA THR A 31 8.09 36.67 -4.24
C THR A 31 9.03 36.30 -3.07
N GLY A 32 9.50 35.06 -3.00
CA GLY A 32 10.42 34.61 -1.94
C GLY A 32 9.73 34.40 -0.58
N LEU A 33 8.40 34.31 -0.55
CA LEU A 33 7.61 34.17 0.67
C LEU A 33 7.45 32.71 1.13
N VAL A 34 7.82 31.76 0.31
CA VAL A 34 8.00 30.34 0.65
C VAL A 34 9.43 29.92 0.31
N GLY A 35 9.86 28.77 0.82
CA GLY A 35 11.19 28.22 0.48
C GLY A 35 11.34 28.07 -1.04
N THR A 36 12.49 28.50 -1.58
CA THR A 36 12.76 28.43 -3.02
C THR A 36 14.20 27.98 -3.29
N VAL A 37 14.37 27.33 -4.43
CA VAL A 37 15.68 26.99 -4.98
C VAL A 37 15.79 27.46 -6.43
N GLY A 38 16.94 28.00 -6.79
CA GLY A 38 17.24 28.42 -8.16
C GLY A 38 17.43 27.21 -9.07
N VAL A 39 16.74 27.18 -10.19
CA VAL A 39 16.96 26.25 -11.30
C VAL A 39 17.21 27.02 -12.57
N PRO A 40 17.80 26.46 -13.62
CA PRO A 40 18.09 27.22 -14.85
C PRO A 40 16.87 27.99 -15.37
N GLY A 41 16.97 29.32 -15.39
CA GLY A 41 15.94 30.22 -15.91
C GLY A 41 14.77 30.56 -14.99
N ARG A 42 14.67 29.98 -13.78
CA ARG A 42 13.58 30.26 -12.82
C ARG A 42 13.93 29.87 -11.37
N THR A 43 13.05 30.23 -10.45
CA THR A 43 13.02 29.68 -9.09
C THR A 43 11.86 28.69 -8.96
N ARG A 44 12.05 27.59 -8.22
CA ARG A 44 10.98 26.68 -7.88
C ARG A 44 10.75 26.66 -6.36
N PRO A 45 9.53 26.32 -5.89
CA PRO A 45 9.28 26.05 -4.47
C PRO A 45 10.16 24.90 -3.97
N VAL A 46 10.47 24.91 -2.69
CA VAL A 46 11.13 23.81 -1.96
C VAL A 46 10.62 23.78 -0.52
N ASP A 47 10.67 22.59 0.09
CA ASP A 47 10.19 22.35 1.47
C ASP A 47 8.73 22.81 1.67
N THR A 48 7.87 22.44 0.71
CA THR A 48 6.44 22.77 0.71
C THR A 48 5.60 21.60 0.23
N VAL A 49 4.36 21.54 0.73
CA VAL A 49 3.37 20.52 0.37
C VAL A 49 2.03 21.19 0.11
N LEU A 50 1.42 20.88 -1.02
CA LEU A 50 0.06 21.31 -1.38
C LEU A 50 -0.81 20.08 -1.54
N LEU A 51 -1.89 20.01 -0.79
CA LEU A 51 -2.88 18.94 -0.80
C LEU A 51 -4.25 19.55 -1.09
N GLU A 52 -4.91 19.10 -2.15
CA GLU A 52 -6.24 19.59 -2.54
C GLU A 52 -7.21 18.43 -2.67
N SER A 53 -8.40 18.57 -2.08
CA SER A 53 -9.51 17.65 -2.28
C SER A 53 -10.47 18.23 -3.31
N VAL A 54 -10.81 17.44 -4.33
CA VAL A 54 -11.69 17.85 -5.43
C VAL A 54 -12.88 16.92 -5.55
N ASP A 55 -14.08 17.49 -5.67
CA ASP A 55 -15.28 16.73 -5.98
C ASP A 55 -15.27 16.32 -7.45
N THR A 56 -15.26 15.02 -7.71
CA THR A 56 -15.09 14.47 -9.06
C THR A 56 -16.30 14.67 -9.96
N ALA A 57 -17.50 14.78 -9.39
CA ALA A 57 -18.74 14.97 -10.14
C ALA A 57 -18.90 16.42 -10.60
N THR A 58 -18.65 17.37 -9.70
CA THR A 58 -18.78 18.80 -9.96
C THR A 58 -17.49 19.45 -10.44
N LYS A 59 -16.35 18.77 -10.31
CA LYS A 59 -14.98 19.28 -10.51
C LYS A 59 -14.64 20.49 -9.62
N ALA A 60 -15.40 20.70 -8.56
CA ALA A 60 -15.20 21.78 -7.62
C ALA A 60 -14.22 21.35 -6.52
N SER A 61 -13.26 22.21 -6.20
CA SER A 61 -12.40 22.01 -5.03
C SER A 61 -13.23 22.04 -3.75
N ARG A 62 -12.89 21.15 -2.79
CA ARG A 62 -13.54 21.09 -1.47
C ARG A 62 -12.67 21.73 -0.40
N THR A 63 -11.48 21.19 -0.21
CA THR A 63 -10.54 21.66 0.81
C THR A 63 -9.13 21.71 0.25
N THR A 64 -8.36 22.71 0.66
CA THR A 64 -6.92 22.78 0.38
C THR A 64 -6.17 22.97 1.68
N ILE A 65 -5.08 22.21 1.87
CA ILE A 65 -4.08 22.42 2.91
C ILE A 65 -2.74 22.64 2.20
N ALA A 66 -2.10 23.78 2.47
CA ALA A 66 -0.76 24.06 1.96
C ALA A 66 0.20 24.32 3.14
N VAL A 67 1.28 23.57 3.23
CA VAL A 67 2.41 23.87 4.11
C VAL A 67 3.23 24.95 3.44
N LEU A 68 3.12 26.19 3.92
CA LEU A 68 3.84 27.36 3.37
C LEU A 68 5.21 27.52 4.01
N GLN A 69 5.34 27.18 5.27
CA GLN A 69 6.61 27.08 6.00
C GLN A 69 6.64 25.86 6.87
N ALA A 70 7.75 25.17 6.85
CA ALA A 70 8.03 24.06 7.77
C ALA A 70 9.17 24.42 8.73
N SER A 71 9.17 23.81 9.92
CA SER A 71 10.21 23.94 10.92
C SER A 71 11.32 22.93 10.73
N THR A 72 10.94 21.69 10.38
CA THR A 72 11.89 20.60 10.13
C THR A 72 11.49 19.80 8.90
N ARG A 73 12.51 19.17 8.31
CA ARG A 73 12.35 18.11 7.31
C ARG A 73 12.87 16.81 7.88
N LEU A 74 12.04 15.77 7.83
CA LEU A 74 12.37 14.41 8.25
C LEU A 74 12.57 13.54 7.02
N THR A 75 13.68 12.83 6.95
CA THR A 75 13.98 11.88 5.86
C THR A 75 14.37 10.54 6.47
N CYS A 76 13.72 9.46 6.02
CA CYS A 76 14.01 8.09 6.42
C CYS A 76 14.68 7.34 5.27
N GLU A 77 15.79 6.67 5.56
CA GLU A 77 16.48 5.76 4.66
C GLU A 77 16.94 4.53 5.46
N GLY A 78 16.30 3.39 5.20
CA GLY A 78 16.49 2.16 5.98
C GLY A 78 16.07 2.33 7.44
N ASP A 79 16.99 2.12 8.38
CA ASP A 79 16.80 2.31 9.82
C ASP A 79 17.18 3.71 10.31
N ALA A 80 17.70 4.56 9.43
CA ALA A 80 18.14 5.91 9.76
C ALA A 80 17.06 6.96 9.47
N VAL A 81 16.80 7.82 10.46
CA VAL A 81 15.95 8.99 10.30
C VAL A 81 16.78 10.25 10.54
N THR A 82 16.86 11.09 9.53
CA THR A 82 17.51 12.40 9.60
C THR A 82 16.45 13.49 9.74
N VAL A 83 16.61 14.35 10.74
CA VAL A 83 15.77 15.53 10.98
C VAL A 83 16.61 16.78 10.82
N GLU A 84 16.26 17.63 9.86
CA GLU A 84 16.97 18.85 9.53
C GLU A 84 16.14 20.08 9.87
N VAL A 85 16.76 21.05 10.52
CA VAL A 85 16.17 22.37 10.82
C VAL A 85 16.13 23.21 9.56
N LEU A 86 14.97 23.75 9.22
CA LEU A 86 14.83 24.61 8.06
C LEU A 86 15.20 26.07 8.39
N PRO A 87 15.91 26.78 7.48
CA PRO A 87 16.52 28.10 7.78
C PRO A 87 15.52 29.17 8.24
N GLN A 88 14.27 29.10 7.75
CA GLN A 88 13.24 30.09 8.05
C GLN A 88 12.51 29.84 9.40
N ALA A 89 12.85 28.77 10.12
CA ALA A 89 12.20 28.40 11.38
C ALA A 89 13.20 27.80 12.41
N ARG A 90 14.39 28.42 12.52
CA ARG A 90 15.51 27.86 13.32
C ARG A 90 15.16 27.58 14.76
N ALA A 91 14.42 28.48 15.42
CA ALA A 91 14.03 28.31 16.83
C ALA A 91 13.08 27.12 17.02
N ASP A 92 12.10 26.98 16.12
CA ASP A 92 11.13 25.89 16.17
C ASP A 92 11.80 24.55 15.87
N GLY A 93 12.61 24.49 14.80
CA GLY A 93 13.35 23.31 14.42
C GLY A 93 14.34 22.86 15.52
N ALA A 94 15.06 23.79 16.15
CA ALA A 94 15.95 23.47 17.28
C ALA A 94 15.16 22.88 18.47
N ALA A 95 13.97 23.40 18.76
CA ALA A 95 13.08 22.87 19.80
C ALA A 95 12.58 21.46 19.45
N SER A 96 12.31 21.18 18.17
CA SER A 96 11.92 19.84 17.69
C SER A 96 13.08 18.85 17.83
N LEU A 97 14.31 19.21 17.43
CA LEU A 97 15.49 18.39 17.61
C LEU A 97 15.73 18.04 19.09
N GLU A 98 15.61 19.04 19.99
CA GLU A 98 15.76 18.83 21.42
C GLU A 98 14.72 17.88 21.98
N ALA A 99 13.46 18.05 21.56
CA ALA A 99 12.36 17.18 22.00
C ALA A 99 12.58 15.74 21.55
N LEU A 100 13.00 15.50 20.30
CA LEU A 100 13.31 14.19 19.78
C LEU A 100 14.51 13.54 20.46
N ALA A 101 15.60 14.30 20.64
CA ALA A 101 16.80 13.79 21.32
C ALA A 101 16.54 13.43 22.80
N THR A 102 15.64 14.16 23.45
CA THR A 102 15.24 13.90 24.84
C THR A 102 14.34 12.66 24.96
N ARG A 103 13.46 12.45 23.99
CA ARG A 103 12.48 11.34 24.00
C ARG A 103 13.05 10.04 23.45
N LEU A 104 14.04 10.12 22.55
CA LEU A 104 14.68 8.98 21.88
C LEU A 104 16.21 8.93 22.11
N PRO A 105 16.71 9.10 23.35
CA PRO A 105 18.15 9.26 23.60
C PRO A 105 18.96 8.03 23.18
N ALA A 106 18.39 6.82 23.28
CA ALA A 106 19.03 5.57 22.91
C ALA A 106 19.22 5.41 21.38
N HIS A 107 18.50 6.18 20.59
CA HIS A 107 18.51 6.10 19.12
C HIS A 107 19.34 7.20 18.46
N VAL A 108 19.84 8.18 19.19
CA VAL A 108 20.63 9.30 18.65
C VAL A 108 22.01 8.78 18.23
N THR A 109 22.31 8.89 16.94
CA THR A 109 23.61 8.52 16.36
C THR A 109 24.49 9.71 16.03
N ALA A 110 23.90 10.85 15.67
CA ALA A 110 24.61 12.10 15.42
C ALA A 110 23.72 13.31 15.73
N ARG A 111 24.34 14.40 16.21
CA ARG A 111 23.62 15.64 16.50
C ARG A 111 24.48 16.86 16.25
N THR A 112 23.92 17.84 15.55
CA THR A 112 24.42 19.21 15.40
C THR A 112 23.31 20.20 15.77
N PRO A 113 23.56 21.52 15.82
CA PRO A 113 22.47 22.50 16.04
C PRO A 113 21.36 22.48 14.96
N GLU A 114 21.69 22.02 13.76
CA GLU A 114 20.78 22.06 12.59
C GLU A 114 20.36 20.67 12.12
N ARG A 115 20.89 19.58 12.71
CA ARG A 115 20.61 18.21 12.24
C ARG A 115 20.68 17.20 13.38
N LEU A 116 19.71 16.30 13.42
CA LEU A 116 19.66 15.14 14.30
C LEU A 116 19.54 13.88 13.42
N THR A 117 20.37 12.87 13.68
CA THR A 117 20.23 11.55 13.06
C THR A 117 19.91 10.52 14.13
N LEU A 118 18.88 9.75 13.88
CA LEU A 118 18.39 8.67 14.74
C LEU A 118 18.54 7.35 13.98
N SER A 119 18.92 6.26 14.67
CA SER A 119 18.83 4.90 14.13
C SER A 119 17.86 4.11 14.98
N VAL A 120 16.80 3.63 14.34
CA VAL A 120 15.74 2.85 15.00
C VAL A 120 15.61 1.53 14.23
N PRO A 121 16.37 0.49 14.62
CA PRO A 121 16.30 -0.80 13.94
C PRO A 121 14.89 -1.40 14.06
N PRO A 122 14.45 -2.14 13.03
CA PRO A 122 13.15 -2.79 13.08
C PRO A 122 13.11 -3.87 14.15
N ALA A 123 11.90 -4.20 14.61
CA ALA A 123 11.68 -5.38 15.43
C ALA A 123 12.13 -6.65 14.69
N PRO A 124 12.66 -7.66 15.41
CA PRO A 124 13.06 -8.91 14.79
C PRO A 124 11.94 -9.56 13.98
N ASP A 125 12.26 -10.05 12.78
CA ASP A 125 11.33 -10.81 11.91
C ASP A 125 11.60 -12.32 12.01
N ASP A 126 12.09 -12.77 13.16
CA ASP A 126 12.40 -14.16 13.47
C ASP A 126 11.22 -14.91 14.12
N GLY A 127 10.07 -14.25 14.23
CA GLY A 127 8.87 -14.79 14.85
C GLY A 127 8.96 -14.95 16.38
N SER A 128 9.97 -14.35 17.02
CA SER A 128 10.12 -14.36 18.48
C SER A 128 9.05 -13.54 19.20
N LEU A 129 8.46 -12.56 18.53
CA LEU A 129 7.41 -11.69 19.04
C LEU A 129 6.04 -12.13 18.51
N GLU A 130 5.02 -11.96 19.34
CA GLU A 130 3.63 -11.99 18.91
C GLU A 130 3.38 -10.79 17.98
N GLU A 131 2.50 -10.95 16.98
CA GLU A 131 2.37 -9.98 15.89
C GLU A 131 1.88 -8.59 16.38
N ARG A 132 1.09 -8.54 17.44
CA ARG A 132 0.66 -7.27 18.07
C ARG A 132 1.83 -6.55 18.75
N GLU A 133 2.69 -7.30 19.43
CA GLU A 133 3.92 -6.75 20.04
C GLU A 133 4.87 -6.23 18.97
N ARG A 134 4.99 -6.94 17.84
CA ARG A 134 5.80 -6.51 16.70
C ARG A 134 5.27 -5.23 16.06
N LEU A 135 3.95 -5.08 15.92
CA LEU A 135 3.31 -3.89 15.36
C LEU A 135 3.55 -2.65 16.24
N THR A 136 3.53 -2.81 17.57
CA THR A 136 3.71 -1.70 18.52
C THR A 136 5.17 -1.47 18.93
N ALA A 137 6.09 -2.30 18.45
CA ALA A 137 7.53 -2.12 18.71
C ALA A 137 8.04 -0.79 18.12
N PRO A 138 9.01 -0.13 18.78
CA PRO A 138 9.63 1.08 18.25
C PRO A 138 10.17 0.88 16.84
N SER A 139 10.03 1.90 16.00
CA SER A 139 10.44 1.85 14.61
C SER A 139 10.79 3.25 14.09
N THR A 140 11.20 3.34 12.84
CA THR A 140 11.55 4.61 12.17
C THR A 140 10.38 5.61 12.11
N ILE A 141 9.15 5.21 12.44
CA ILE A 141 7.98 6.11 12.49
C ILE A 141 7.90 6.95 13.78
N GLU A 142 8.68 6.58 14.83
CA GLU A 142 8.63 7.25 16.12
C GLU A 142 8.91 8.76 16.08
N PRO A 143 9.87 9.26 15.28
CA PRO A 143 10.08 10.71 15.16
C PRO A 143 8.82 11.45 14.63
N LEU A 144 8.11 10.88 13.65
CA LEU A 144 6.85 11.45 13.14
C LEU A 144 5.77 11.46 14.23
N ARG A 145 5.62 10.35 14.95
CA ARG A 145 4.68 10.20 16.08
C ARG A 145 4.91 11.28 17.14
N LEU A 146 6.16 11.47 17.53
CA LEU A 146 6.52 12.44 18.57
C LEU A 146 6.31 13.89 18.13
N LEU A 147 6.59 14.23 16.87
CA LEU A 147 6.33 15.59 16.37
C LEU A 147 4.84 15.86 16.22
N ALA A 148 4.08 14.92 15.71
CA ALA A 148 2.62 15.04 15.62
C ALA A 148 1.95 15.10 17.00
N ALA A 149 2.48 14.41 18.02
CA ALA A 149 1.91 14.40 19.37
C ALA A 149 2.23 15.65 20.22
N ARG A 150 2.95 16.64 19.69
CA ARG A 150 3.21 17.91 20.43
C ARG A 150 1.90 18.64 20.69
N LYS A 151 1.74 19.13 21.91
CA LYS A 151 0.53 19.88 22.26
C LYS A 151 0.55 21.28 21.66
N VAL A 152 -0.36 21.54 20.75
CA VAL A 152 -0.67 22.87 20.18
C VAL A 152 -2.16 23.09 20.31
N ASP A 153 -2.58 24.25 20.78
CA ASP A 153 -4.00 24.56 21.01
C ASP A 153 -4.66 25.06 19.72
N HIS A 154 -4.71 24.18 18.72
CA HIS A 154 -5.41 24.44 17.46
C HIS A 154 -5.78 23.14 16.73
N PRO A 155 -6.98 23.02 16.12
CA PRO A 155 -7.45 21.78 15.48
C PRO A 155 -6.64 21.35 14.26
N HIS A 156 -5.91 22.25 13.58
CA HIS A 156 -5.10 21.92 12.41
C HIS A 156 -3.60 21.73 12.71
N LEU A 157 -3.17 21.99 13.95
CA LEU A 157 -1.77 21.87 14.35
C LEU A 157 -1.62 21.06 15.66
N PRO A 158 -0.50 20.37 15.89
CA PRO A 158 0.60 20.21 14.94
C PRO A 158 0.17 19.41 13.71
N LEU A 159 0.86 19.62 12.62
CA LEU A 159 0.64 18.90 11.37
C LEU A 159 1.99 18.48 10.79
N VAL A 160 2.11 17.22 10.43
CA VAL A 160 3.19 16.71 9.60
C VAL A 160 2.60 16.26 8.26
N ALA A 161 3.19 16.71 7.15
CA ALA A 161 2.72 16.39 5.80
C ALA A 161 3.89 15.94 4.92
N GLY A 162 3.65 14.95 4.07
CA GLY A 162 4.73 14.40 3.26
C GLY A 162 4.35 13.15 2.47
N VAL A 163 5.36 12.34 2.18
CA VAL A 163 5.26 11.13 1.37
C VAL A 163 5.93 9.94 2.06
N PHE A 164 5.25 8.79 2.05
CA PHE A 164 5.83 7.48 2.28
C PHE A 164 6.08 6.81 0.93
N ALA A 165 7.27 6.29 0.71
CA ALA A 165 7.56 5.46 -0.46
C ALA A 165 6.92 4.06 -0.32
N PHE A 166 6.72 3.38 -1.44
CA PHE A 166 6.38 1.95 -1.46
C PHE A 166 7.43 1.13 -0.70
N ASP A 167 8.68 1.50 -0.84
CA ASP A 167 9.83 0.82 -0.24
C ASP A 167 9.94 1.01 1.26
N TYR A 168 9.15 1.88 1.88
CA TYR A 168 9.07 1.99 3.34
C TYR A 168 8.71 0.65 4.00
N LEU A 169 7.98 -0.23 3.30
CA LEU A 169 7.69 -1.59 3.75
C LEU A 169 8.98 -2.36 4.12
N ALA A 170 10.08 -2.16 3.37
CA ALA A 170 11.35 -2.84 3.62
C ALA A 170 12.08 -2.37 4.88
N THR A 171 11.62 -1.31 5.56
CA THR A 171 12.17 -0.88 6.85
C THR A 171 11.66 -1.70 8.04
N PHE A 172 10.61 -2.51 7.86
CA PHE A 172 10.03 -3.35 8.92
C PHE A 172 9.57 -4.75 8.46
N GLU A 173 9.69 -5.07 7.17
CA GLU A 173 9.49 -6.41 6.61
C GLU A 173 10.72 -6.83 5.79
N SER A 174 11.07 -8.10 5.84
CA SER A 174 12.20 -8.64 5.09
C SER A 174 11.84 -8.79 3.61
N LEU A 175 12.41 -7.95 2.76
CA LEU A 175 12.22 -7.97 1.31
C LEU A 175 13.56 -8.08 0.57
N PRO A 176 13.58 -8.61 -0.67
CA PRO A 176 14.79 -8.64 -1.50
C PRO A 176 15.43 -7.25 -1.62
N ALA A 177 16.75 -7.17 -1.45
CA ALA A 177 17.49 -5.94 -1.67
C ALA A 177 17.56 -5.64 -3.18
N VAL A 178 17.23 -4.42 -3.56
CA VAL A 178 17.30 -3.93 -4.94
C VAL A 178 17.93 -2.55 -4.97
N PRO A 179 18.61 -2.15 -6.07
CA PRO A 179 19.20 -0.83 -6.21
C PRO A 179 18.11 0.26 -6.28
N THR A 180 18.51 1.49 -6.00
CA THR A 180 17.70 2.67 -6.26
C THR A 180 17.58 2.87 -7.77
N GLY A 181 16.35 3.03 -8.25
CA GLY A 181 16.03 3.30 -9.65
C GLY A 181 15.94 4.80 -9.98
N GLY A 182 15.19 5.10 -11.03
CA GLY A 182 14.95 6.49 -11.45
C GLY A 182 14.08 7.30 -10.47
N ASN A 183 13.35 6.66 -9.57
CA ASN A 183 12.57 7.29 -8.51
C ASN A 183 13.38 7.25 -7.20
N THR A 184 14.06 8.33 -6.88
CA THR A 184 14.97 8.44 -5.74
C THR A 184 14.26 8.94 -4.46
N CYS A 185 12.94 8.81 -4.37
CA CYS A 185 12.21 9.14 -3.16
C CYS A 185 12.75 8.31 -1.98
N PRO A 186 13.12 8.91 -0.84
CA PRO A 186 13.51 8.18 0.36
C PRO A 186 12.35 7.34 0.89
N ASP A 187 12.59 6.46 1.86
CA ASP A 187 11.54 5.60 2.44
C ASP A 187 10.38 6.42 2.99
N TYR A 188 10.66 7.58 3.59
CA TYR A 188 9.69 8.65 3.73
C TYR A 188 10.37 10.03 3.77
N LEU A 189 9.60 11.07 3.40
CA LEU A 189 9.97 12.46 3.58
C LEU A 189 8.76 13.23 4.09
N PHE A 190 8.90 13.86 5.26
CA PHE A 190 7.85 14.65 5.89
C PHE A 190 8.35 16.01 6.36
N TYR A 191 7.43 16.95 6.43
CA TYR A 191 7.64 18.30 6.94
C TYR A 191 6.80 18.52 8.19
N GLU A 192 7.42 18.99 9.27
CA GLU A 192 6.69 19.54 10.42
C GLU A 192 6.27 20.95 10.06
N ALA A 193 4.96 21.17 9.93
CA ALA A 193 4.42 22.44 9.50
C ALA A 193 4.55 23.51 10.59
N ARG A 194 5.09 24.69 10.22
CA ARG A 194 5.12 25.90 11.04
C ARG A 194 3.96 26.82 10.71
N ILE A 195 3.74 27.09 9.42
CA ILE A 195 2.63 27.91 8.90
C ILE A 195 1.95 27.14 7.77
N ILE A 196 0.62 26.99 7.90
CA ILE A 196 -0.23 26.39 6.89
C ILE A 196 -1.28 27.37 6.40
N LEU A 197 -1.70 27.21 5.15
CA LEU A 197 -2.91 27.80 4.60
C LEU A 197 -3.99 26.70 4.53
N VAL A 198 -5.14 26.94 5.14
CA VAL A 198 -6.33 26.09 5.03
C VAL A 198 -7.38 26.85 4.24
N VAL A 199 -7.87 26.28 3.14
CA VAL A 199 -8.93 26.83 2.31
C VAL A 199 -10.13 25.89 2.31
N ASP A 200 -11.29 26.41 2.65
CA ASP A 200 -12.60 25.76 2.50
C ASP A 200 -13.28 26.40 1.30
N HIS A 201 -13.33 25.65 0.20
CA HIS A 201 -13.85 26.16 -1.07
C HIS A 201 -15.38 26.30 -1.08
N PRO A 202 -16.17 25.37 -0.48
CA PRO A 202 -17.63 25.52 -0.34
C PRO A 202 -18.03 26.80 0.39
N THR A 203 -17.37 27.14 1.48
CA THR A 203 -17.66 28.36 2.25
C THR A 203 -16.90 29.59 1.73
N ARG A 204 -15.97 29.41 0.76
CA ARG A 204 -15.06 30.44 0.25
C ARG A 204 -14.30 31.14 1.36
N SER A 205 -13.84 30.38 2.33
CA SER A 205 -13.02 30.90 3.43
C SER A 205 -11.60 30.39 3.34
N ALA A 206 -10.66 31.23 3.79
CA ALA A 206 -9.25 30.87 3.85
C ALA A 206 -8.63 31.41 5.14
N THR A 207 -7.77 30.61 5.73
CA THR A 207 -7.14 30.93 7.03
C THR A 207 -5.67 30.50 7.00
N LEU A 208 -4.80 31.43 7.37
CA LEU A 208 -3.43 31.12 7.75
C LEU A 208 -3.39 30.70 9.22
N VAL A 209 -2.71 29.61 9.52
CA VAL A 209 -2.53 29.11 10.86
C VAL A 209 -1.05 28.82 11.05
N GLY A 210 -0.47 29.36 12.11
CA GLY A 210 0.92 29.12 12.46
C GLY A 210 1.09 28.79 13.94
N ALA A 211 2.13 27.99 14.26
CA ALA A 211 2.56 27.75 15.64
C ALA A 211 4.08 27.88 15.74
N SER A 212 4.57 28.56 16.78
CA SER A 212 6.00 28.79 17.01
C SER A 212 6.33 28.99 18.48
N VAL A 213 7.54 28.60 18.86
CA VAL A 213 8.13 28.97 20.16
C VAL A 213 8.57 30.44 20.17
N ASP A 214 8.80 31.05 19.00
CA ASP A 214 9.06 32.49 18.83
C ASP A 214 7.81 33.17 18.27
N GLY A 215 6.96 33.65 19.17
CA GLY A 215 5.68 34.25 18.79
C GLY A 215 5.79 35.57 18.06
N ALA A 216 6.85 36.37 18.27
CA ALA A 216 7.01 37.66 17.62
C ALA A 216 7.38 37.52 16.13
N ASP A 217 8.30 36.61 15.82
CA ASP A 217 8.64 36.30 14.44
C ASP A 217 7.45 35.66 13.71
N LEU A 218 6.72 34.77 14.39
CA LEU A 218 5.53 34.14 13.81
C LEU A 218 4.47 35.16 13.40
N GLU A 219 4.14 36.13 14.29
CA GLU A 219 3.14 37.17 13.98
C GLU A 219 3.52 38.00 12.75
N ALA A 220 4.77 38.46 12.70
CA ALA A 220 5.26 39.22 11.56
C ALA A 220 5.17 38.41 10.26
N ARG A 221 5.54 37.14 10.32
CA ARG A 221 5.53 36.28 9.14
C ARG A 221 4.13 35.91 8.65
N VAL A 222 3.21 35.66 9.58
CA VAL A 222 1.80 35.38 9.23
C VAL A 222 1.17 36.64 8.61
N GLU A 223 1.47 37.84 9.10
CA GLU A 223 0.95 39.08 8.53
C GLU A 223 1.50 39.31 7.11
N GLU A 224 2.81 39.13 6.90
CA GLU A 224 3.42 39.23 5.57
C GLU A 224 2.79 38.28 4.56
N LEU A 225 2.55 37.03 4.94
CA LEU A 225 1.86 36.05 4.11
C LEU A 225 0.39 36.44 3.88
N ALA A 226 -0.30 36.98 4.90
CA ALA A 226 -1.69 37.40 4.78
C ALA A 226 -1.86 38.57 3.78
N GLU A 227 -0.94 39.54 3.80
CA GLU A 227 -0.91 40.61 2.81
C GLU A 227 -0.71 40.03 1.40
N ALA A 228 0.24 39.13 1.23
CA ALA A 228 0.53 38.53 -0.09
C ALA A 228 -0.64 37.67 -0.63
N VAL A 229 -1.28 36.87 0.23
CA VAL A 229 -2.48 36.09 -0.16
C VAL A 229 -3.62 37.01 -0.56
N THR A 230 -3.83 38.10 0.20
CA THR A 230 -4.88 39.08 -0.07
C THR A 230 -4.59 39.85 -1.37
N ALA A 231 -3.34 40.24 -1.61
CA ALA A 231 -2.90 40.88 -2.87
C ALA A 231 -3.11 39.95 -4.06
N PHE A 232 -2.73 38.65 -3.93
CA PHE A 232 -2.95 37.63 -4.96
C PHE A 232 -4.44 37.46 -5.28
N ALA A 233 -5.30 37.35 -4.27
CA ALA A 233 -6.73 37.18 -4.45
C ALA A 233 -7.41 38.39 -5.15
N SER A 234 -6.75 39.56 -5.09
CA SER A 234 -7.20 40.80 -5.76
C SER A 234 -6.73 40.92 -7.19
N LEU A 235 -5.81 40.06 -7.66
CA LEU A 235 -5.38 40.05 -9.06
C LEU A 235 -6.54 39.62 -9.96
N PRO A 236 -6.72 40.24 -11.15
CA PRO A 236 -7.69 39.74 -12.11
C PRO A 236 -7.33 38.28 -12.43
N GLY A 237 -8.29 37.38 -12.18
CA GLY A 237 -8.15 35.98 -12.55
C GLY A 237 -7.70 35.88 -14.04
N PRO A 238 -6.98 34.83 -14.44
CA PRO A 238 -6.69 34.62 -15.85
C PRO A 238 -8.03 34.71 -16.59
N ALA A 239 -8.07 35.57 -17.61
CA ALA A 239 -9.24 35.70 -18.45
C ALA A 239 -9.66 34.28 -18.86
N THR A 240 -10.78 33.82 -18.36
CA THR A 240 -11.42 32.62 -18.90
C THR A 240 -11.46 32.83 -20.40
N PRO A 241 -10.90 31.95 -21.22
CA PRO A 241 -11.10 32.06 -22.65
C PRO A 241 -12.62 32.02 -22.82
N SER A 242 -13.19 33.20 -23.07
CA SER A 242 -14.60 33.35 -23.33
C SER A 242 -14.96 32.31 -24.36
N GLY A 243 -15.94 31.46 -23.99
CA GLY A 243 -16.36 30.29 -24.73
C GLY A 243 -16.20 30.44 -26.23
N ARG A 244 -15.23 29.79 -26.77
CA ARG A 244 -15.21 29.49 -28.20
C ARG A 244 -16.39 28.54 -28.39
N ALA A 245 -17.51 29.09 -28.83
CA ALA A 245 -18.62 28.31 -29.31
C ALA A 245 -18.05 27.22 -30.23
N PRO A 246 -18.49 25.96 -30.10
CA PRO A 246 -18.06 24.90 -30.99
C PRO A 246 -18.40 25.39 -32.43
N THR A 247 -17.36 25.60 -33.23
CA THR A 247 -17.54 25.82 -34.65
C THR A 247 -18.19 24.53 -35.20
N PRO A 248 -19.36 24.59 -35.83
CA PRO A 248 -19.95 23.40 -36.45
C PRO A 248 -18.97 22.92 -37.55
N GLU A 249 -18.68 21.63 -37.54
CA GLU A 249 -18.01 20.96 -38.64
C GLU A 249 -18.82 21.20 -39.94
N PRO A 250 -18.13 21.52 -41.05
CA PRO A 250 -18.83 21.68 -42.32
C PRO A 250 -19.36 20.33 -42.82
N ALA A 251 -20.69 20.29 -43.01
CA ALA A 251 -21.35 19.20 -43.73
C ALA A 251 -20.75 19.05 -45.14
N HIS A 252 -20.47 17.83 -45.50
CA HIS A 252 -20.05 17.43 -46.83
C HIS A 252 -21.05 17.85 -47.93
N SER A 253 -20.47 18.36 -49.00
CA SER A 253 -20.93 18.35 -50.39
C SER A 253 -21.17 19.68 -51.02
N GLY A 254 -20.38 19.97 -52.06
CA GLY A 254 -20.67 20.93 -53.14
C GLY A 254 -19.36 21.55 -53.75
N PRO A 255 -19.26 21.69 -55.08
CA PRO A 255 -18.03 21.96 -55.74
C PRO A 255 -17.59 23.42 -55.65
N GLU A 256 -16.28 23.59 -55.63
CA GLU A 256 -15.53 24.84 -55.53
C GLU A 256 -15.90 25.88 -56.57
N ARG A 257 -15.97 27.13 -56.12
CA ARG A 257 -15.82 28.32 -56.97
C ARG A 257 -14.58 29.11 -56.49
N PRO A 258 -13.70 29.54 -57.39
CA PRO A 258 -12.48 30.24 -57.00
C PRO A 258 -12.71 31.74 -56.83
N GLY A 259 -12.06 32.36 -55.83
CA GLY A 259 -11.74 33.76 -55.80
C GLY A 259 -12.25 34.54 -54.61
N SER A 260 -11.44 34.70 -53.57
CA SER A 260 -11.03 35.99 -53.01
C SER A 260 -10.05 35.76 -51.86
N ALA A 261 -8.80 36.20 -52.05
CA ALA A 261 -7.77 36.16 -51.05
C ALA A 261 -8.02 37.20 -49.98
N HIS A 262 -8.13 36.78 -48.70
CA HIS A 262 -7.87 37.63 -47.56
C HIS A 262 -6.45 37.36 -47.03
N PRO A 263 -5.58 38.33 -46.87
CA PRO A 263 -4.25 38.12 -46.33
C PRO A 263 -4.30 38.14 -44.81
N GLY A 264 -3.75 37.09 -44.16
CA GLY A 264 -3.32 37.19 -42.78
C GLY A 264 -3.80 36.11 -41.82
N CYS A 265 -3.42 34.85 -42.03
CA CYS A 265 -3.05 33.88 -41.00
C CYS A 265 -2.22 32.81 -41.69
N GLY A 266 -0.90 32.89 -41.52
CA GLY A 266 -0.03 31.80 -41.93
C GLY A 266 -0.40 30.50 -41.24
N PRO A 267 -0.19 29.33 -41.84
CA PRO A 267 -0.44 28.05 -41.22
C PRO A 267 0.38 28.00 -39.93
N GLY A 268 -0.30 27.96 -38.77
CA GLY A 268 0.33 27.83 -37.46
C GLY A 268 1.27 26.60 -37.49
N ARG A 269 2.51 26.83 -37.09
CA ARG A 269 3.49 25.72 -36.97
C ARG A 269 2.85 24.63 -36.12
N PRO A 270 2.82 23.37 -36.56
CA PRO A 270 2.25 22.28 -35.74
C PRO A 270 2.97 22.28 -34.40
N ALA A 271 2.18 22.04 -33.29
CA ALA A 271 2.75 21.97 -31.97
C ALA A 271 3.84 20.88 -31.92
N PRO A 272 4.97 21.13 -31.26
CA PRO A 272 6.04 20.12 -31.16
C PRO A 272 5.51 18.86 -30.49
N VAL A 273 5.98 17.71 -30.95
CA VAL A 273 5.68 16.40 -30.33
C VAL A 273 6.74 16.12 -29.27
N LEU A 274 6.30 15.89 -28.04
CA LEU A 274 7.16 15.46 -26.94
C LEU A 274 6.97 13.96 -26.70
N GLU A 275 8.03 13.18 -26.97
CA GLU A 275 7.97 11.73 -26.83
C GLU A 275 8.23 11.27 -25.40
N ALA A 276 7.27 10.56 -24.83
CA ALA A 276 7.45 9.77 -23.62
C ALA A 276 8.10 8.43 -23.96
N ARG A 277 9.18 8.08 -23.26
CA ARG A 277 9.94 6.85 -23.48
C ARG A 277 9.65 5.85 -22.36
N PRO A 278 9.18 4.63 -22.71
CA PRO A 278 8.98 3.60 -21.68
C PRO A 278 10.33 3.10 -21.13
N THR A 279 10.37 2.79 -19.82
CA THR A 279 11.56 2.18 -19.18
C THR A 279 11.68 0.71 -19.52
N VAL A 280 10.53 0.04 -19.73
CA VAL A 280 10.44 -1.37 -20.17
C VAL A 280 9.61 -1.42 -21.43
N GLY A 281 10.12 -2.11 -22.47
CA GLY A 281 9.43 -2.29 -23.74
C GLY A 281 8.12 -3.07 -23.57
N GLU A 282 7.24 -2.98 -24.58
CA GLU A 282 5.93 -3.65 -24.52
C GLU A 282 6.08 -5.17 -24.44
N ALA A 283 6.92 -5.76 -25.32
CA ALA A 283 7.17 -7.21 -25.34
C ALA A 283 7.83 -7.73 -24.04
N ASP A 284 8.72 -6.92 -23.44
CA ASP A 284 9.36 -7.28 -22.16
C ASP A 284 8.36 -7.23 -21.02
N PHE A 285 7.45 -6.25 -21.01
CA PHE A 285 6.40 -6.16 -20.00
C PHE A 285 5.38 -7.30 -20.16
N GLU A 286 5.04 -7.69 -21.39
CA GLU A 286 4.23 -8.89 -21.63
C GLU A 286 4.90 -10.17 -21.09
N ALA A 287 6.23 -10.28 -21.18
CA ALA A 287 6.96 -11.40 -20.61
C ALA A 287 6.86 -11.40 -19.07
N VAL A 288 6.96 -10.21 -18.43
CA VAL A 288 6.72 -10.06 -16.99
C VAL A 288 5.33 -10.55 -16.62
N VAL A 289 4.28 -10.18 -17.39
CA VAL A 289 2.91 -10.65 -17.15
C VAL A 289 2.82 -12.18 -17.18
N ARG A 290 3.45 -12.84 -18.17
CA ARG A 290 3.47 -14.31 -18.27
C ARG A 290 4.17 -14.95 -17.07
N THR A 291 5.30 -14.42 -16.64
CA THR A 291 6.00 -14.90 -15.43
C THR A 291 5.12 -14.77 -14.18
N MET A 292 4.33 -13.68 -14.06
CA MET A 292 3.40 -13.53 -12.96
C MET A 292 2.26 -14.56 -13.02
N GLN A 293 1.74 -14.89 -14.20
CA GLN A 293 0.73 -15.94 -14.38
C GLN A 293 1.27 -17.33 -13.99
N GLU A 294 2.54 -17.59 -14.24
CA GLU A 294 3.22 -18.81 -13.76
C GLU A 294 3.26 -18.86 -12.23
N ALA A 295 3.62 -17.73 -11.56
CA ALA A 295 3.62 -17.63 -10.10
C ALA A 295 2.20 -17.81 -9.51
N ILE A 296 1.17 -17.26 -10.15
CA ILE A 296 -0.24 -17.46 -9.75
C ILE A 296 -0.63 -18.94 -9.87
N SER A 297 -0.24 -19.59 -10.95
CA SER A 297 -0.52 -21.02 -11.21
C SER A 297 0.20 -21.91 -10.20
N ALA A 298 1.39 -21.53 -9.76
CA ALA A 298 2.15 -22.20 -8.70
C ALA A 298 1.59 -21.98 -7.29
N GLY A 299 0.60 -21.08 -7.13
CA GLY A 299 -0.02 -20.77 -5.84
C GLY A 299 0.74 -19.74 -5.00
N GLU A 300 1.74 -19.06 -5.57
CA GLU A 300 2.56 -18.06 -4.88
C GLU A 300 1.78 -16.79 -4.54
N VAL A 301 0.89 -16.38 -5.44
CA VAL A 301 0.03 -15.20 -5.30
C VAL A 301 -1.33 -15.43 -5.96
N TYR A 302 -2.31 -14.62 -5.58
CA TYR A 302 -3.64 -14.60 -6.22
C TYR A 302 -3.70 -13.52 -7.30
N GLN A 303 -3.03 -12.40 -7.02
CA GLN A 303 -2.87 -11.24 -7.90
C GLN A 303 -1.50 -10.60 -7.63
N VAL A 304 -0.92 -10.00 -8.65
CA VAL A 304 0.30 -9.21 -8.52
C VAL A 304 0.23 -8.01 -9.47
N VAL A 305 0.81 -6.88 -9.06
CA VAL A 305 0.71 -5.62 -9.81
C VAL A 305 2.10 -5.14 -10.24
N PRO A 306 2.68 -5.73 -11.32
CA PRO A 306 3.90 -5.21 -11.92
C PRO A 306 3.67 -3.84 -12.54
N SER A 307 4.72 -3.01 -12.58
CA SER A 307 4.68 -1.67 -13.17
C SER A 307 5.82 -1.41 -14.13
N ARG A 308 5.67 -0.36 -14.94
CA ARG A 308 6.74 0.23 -15.76
C ARG A 308 6.65 1.74 -15.77
N GLY A 309 7.76 2.39 -16.01
CA GLY A 309 7.86 3.85 -16.08
C GLY A 309 7.81 4.38 -17.50
N PHE A 310 7.46 5.67 -17.63
CA PHE A 310 7.55 6.47 -18.85
C PHE A 310 8.27 7.77 -18.51
N THR A 311 9.35 8.08 -19.23
CA THR A 311 10.16 9.27 -18.98
C THR A 311 10.03 10.30 -20.08
N LEU A 312 9.96 11.58 -19.71
CA LEU A 312 9.95 12.70 -20.63
C LEU A 312 10.54 13.94 -19.95
N PRO A 313 11.03 14.95 -20.72
CA PRO A 313 11.44 16.23 -20.15
C PRO A 313 10.30 16.91 -19.39
N CYS A 314 10.60 17.46 -18.21
CA CYS A 314 9.67 18.24 -17.39
C CYS A 314 10.45 19.35 -16.68
N PRO A 315 10.74 20.48 -17.34
CA PRO A 315 11.49 21.56 -16.73
C PRO A 315 10.70 22.30 -15.66
N ASP A 316 9.37 22.17 -15.66
CA ASP A 316 8.45 22.85 -14.73
C ASP A 316 7.37 21.89 -14.20
N ALA A 317 7.60 21.31 -13.03
CA ALA A 317 6.68 20.39 -12.40
C ALA A 317 5.41 21.08 -11.90
N LEU A 318 5.51 22.32 -11.41
CA LEU A 318 4.35 23.06 -10.92
C LEU A 318 3.42 23.48 -12.08
N ALA A 319 4.00 23.87 -13.24
CA ALA A 319 3.21 24.10 -14.44
C ALA A 319 2.51 22.80 -14.94
N ALA A 320 3.20 21.67 -14.88
CA ALA A 320 2.59 20.38 -15.20
C ALA A 320 1.47 20.00 -14.21
N TYR A 321 1.61 20.34 -12.93
CA TYR A 321 0.55 20.19 -11.93
C TYR A 321 -0.70 21.00 -12.28
N HIS A 322 -0.56 22.25 -12.71
CA HIS A 322 -1.69 23.09 -13.13
C HIS A 322 -2.44 22.46 -14.31
N GLU A 323 -1.72 21.99 -15.33
CA GLU A 323 -2.31 21.29 -16.46
C GLU A 323 -3.04 20.01 -16.06
N LEU A 324 -2.45 19.23 -15.13
CA LEU A 324 -3.06 18.00 -14.63
C LEU A 324 -4.34 18.30 -13.86
N ARG A 325 -4.31 19.32 -12.99
CA ARG A 325 -5.46 19.74 -12.18
C ARG A 325 -6.64 20.21 -13.04
N GLU A 326 -6.36 20.93 -14.12
CA GLU A 326 -7.39 21.41 -15.05
C GLU A 326 -7.99 20.26 -15.87
N ALA A 327 -7.13 19.36 -16.38
CA ALA A 327 -7.57 18.31 -17.29
C ALA A 327 -8.17 17.08 -16.59
N ASN A 328 -7.66 16.72 -15.42
CA ASN A 328 -8.01 15.48 -14.70
C ASN A 328 -8.12 15.67 -13.19
N PRO A 329 -9.04 16.54 -12.73
CA PRO A 329 -9.28 16.71 -11.29
C PRO A 329 -9.69 15.40 -10.64
N SER A 330 -9.11 15.11 -9.48
CA SER A 330 -9.27 13.86 -8.72
C SER A 330 -9.51 14.16 -7.24
N PRO A 331 -10.06 13.23 -6.45
CA PRO A 331 -10.33 13.44 -5.02
C PRO A 331 -9.09 13.90 -4.25
N TYR A 332 -7.91 13.46 -4.67
CA TYR A 332 -6.63 13.81 -4.08
C TYR A 332 -5.70 14.38 -5.15
N MET A 333 -5.57 15.69 -5.15
CA MET A 333 -4.56 16.40 -5.93
C MET A 333 -3.42 16.78 -5.00
N PHE A 334 -2.18 16.57 -5.42
CA PHE A 334 -1.03 16.89 -4.58
C PHE A 334 0.15 17.42 -5.40
N TYR A 335 0.90 18.31 -4.76
CA TYR A 335 2.21 18.76 -5.18
C TYR A 335 3.12 18.85 -3.95
N LEU A 336 4.26 18.18 -4.00
CA LEU A 336 5.28 18.19 -2.95
C LEU A 336 6.62 18.59 -3.59
N ALA A 337 7.29 19.55 -3.01
CA ALA A 337 8.59 20.01 -3.47
C ALA A 337 9.67 19.78 -2.41
N ALA A 338 10.61 18.90 -2.71
CA ALA A 338 11.77 18.60 -1.89
C ALA A 338 13.07 19.12 -2.56
N PRO A 339 14.21 19.20 -1.84
CA PRO A 339 15.46 19.68 -2.42
C PRO A 339 15.91 18.95 -3.68
N GLY A 340 15.77 17.64 -3.74
CA GLY A 340 16.23 16.80 -4.86
C GLY A 340 15.16 16.43 -5.88
N PHE A 341 13.88 16.61 -5.55
CA PHE A 341 12.78 16.20 -6.43
C PHE A 341 11.50 16.99 -6.20
N GLU A 342 10.58 16.86 -7.14
CA GLU A 342 9.20 17.32 -7.02
C GLU A 342 8.28 16.12 -7.31
N LEU A 343 7.16 16.05 -6.61
CA LEU A 343 6.15 15.01 -6.80
C LEU A 343 4.80 15.68 -7.05
N LEU A 344 4.13 15.30 -8.13
CA LEU A 344 2.81 15.81 -8.46
C LEU A 344 1.87 14.68 -8.85
N GLY A 345 0.58 14.82 -8.54
CA GLY A 345 -0.36 13.76 -8.87
C GLY A 345 -1.83 14.13 -8.71
N ALA A 346 -2.65 13.24 -9.28
CA ALA A 346 -4.12 13.29 -9.27
C ALA A 346 -4.66 11.89 -8.91
N SER A 347 -4.55 11.52 -7.63
CA SER A 347 -4.93 10.19 -7.17
C SER A 347 -6.45 10.07 -6.98
N PRO A 348 -7.06 9.01 -7.50
CA PRO A 348 -8.47 8.72 -7.24
C PRO A 348 -8.70 7.99 -5.92
N GLU A 349 -7.65 7.44 -5.28
CA GLU A 349 -7.76 6.41 -4.25
C GLU A 349 -7.11 6.82 -2.94
N SER A 350 -7.85 6.72 -1.82
CA SER A 350 -7.30 6.86 -0.48
C SER A 350 -6.42 5.66 -0.13
N ALA A 351 -5.34 5.91 0.61
CA ALA A 351 -4.51 4.84 1.16
C ALA A 351 -5.07 4.35 2.50
N LEU A 352 -5.09 5.22 3.49
CA LEU A 352 -5.73 5.01 4.78
C LEU A 352 -6.28 6.34 5.30
N LEU A 353 -7.46 6.29 5.86
CA LEU A 353 -8.08 7.40 6.59
C LEU A 353 -8.25 7.00 8.06
N HIS A 354 -7.93 7.91 8.98
CA HIS A 354 -8.31 7.81 10.37
C HIS A 354 -8.97 9.11 10.82
N SER A 355 -10.20 9.01 11.29
CA SER A 355 -10.93 10.16 11.81
C SER A 355 -10.70 10.31 13.30
N ALA A 356 -10.01 11.37 13.70
CA ALA A 356 -9.82 11.72 15.11
C ALA A 356 -11.13 11.92 15.87
N ARG A 357 -12.17 12.38 15.17
CA ARG A 357 -13.48 12.65 15.75
C ARG A 357 -14.25 11.38 16.13
N THR A 358 -14.16 10.34 15.31
CA THR A 358 -14.93 9.09 15.49
C THR A 358 -14.07 7.91 15.94
N GLY A 359 -12.74 8.02 15.84
CA GLY A 359 -11.81 6.89 16.04
C GLY A 359 -11.93 5.83 14.95
N GLU A 360 -12.55 6.17 13.81
CA GLU A 360 -12.76 5.25 12.71
C GLU A 360 -11.57 5.23 11.75
N VAL A 361 -11.10 4.05 11.40
CA VAL A 361 -10.20 3.80 10.27
C VAL A 361 -11.00 3.35 9.07
N SER A 362 -10.63 3.80 7.86
CA SER A 362 -11.27 3.35 6.63
C SER A 362 -10.28 3.15 5.48
N ILE A 363 -10.58 2.15 4.65
CA ILE A 363 -9.89 1.85 3.39
C ILE A 363 -10.95 1.73 2.30
N ARG A 364 -10.70 2.35 1.14
CA ARG A 364 -11.64 2.35 0.00
C ARG A 364 -10.99 1.69 -1.21
N PRO A 365 -11.06 0.35 -1.33
CA PRO A 365 -10.55 -0.32 -2.51
C PRO A 365 -11.34 0.08 -3.76
N ILE A 366 -10.59 0.39 -4.82
CA ILE A 366 -11.12 0.72 -6.14
C ILE A 366 -10.58 -0.31 -7.14
N ALA A 367 -11.48 -1.03 -7.81
CA ALA A 367 -11.12 -1.94 -8.89
C ALA A 367 -12.25 -2.00 -9.91
N GLY A 368 -11.88 -2.39 -11.12
CA GLY A 368 -12.81 -2.38 -12.23
C GLY A 368 -13.03 -0.99 -12.82
N THR A 369 -12.86 -0.87 -14.13
CA THR A 369 -12.95 0.41 -14.83
C THR A 369 -13.70 0.24 -16.13
N ARG A 370 -14.66 1.16 -16.40
CA ARG A 370 -15.25 1.34 -17.73
C ARG A 370 -15.25 2.82 -18.10
N PRO A 371 -15.15 3.15 -19.39
CA PRO A 371 -15.32 4.53 -19.82
C PRO A 371 -16.74 5.02 -19.56
N ARG A 372 -16.93 6.33 -19.44
CA ARG A 372 -18.23 6.95 -19.43
C ARG A 372 -18.90 6.78 -20.81
N GLY A 373 -20.20 6.63 -20.81
CA GLY A 373 -21.01 6.67 -22.02
C GLY A 373 -21.11 8.10 -22.55
N LEU A 374 -20.10 8.57 -23.30
CA LEU A 374 -20.11 9.92 -23.88
C LEU A 374 -20.64 9.86 -25.32
N GLY A 375 -21.50 10.79 -25.67
CA GLY A 375 -21.94 11.03 -27.03
C GLY A 375 -20.89 11.79 -27.88
N PRO A 376 -21.12 11.95 -29.18
CA PRO A 376 -20.19 12.62 -30.11
C PRO A 376 -19.84 14.05 -29.69
N GLU A 377 -20.73 14.73 -29.03
CA GLU A 377 -20.53 16.13 -28.56
C GLU A 377 -19.92 16.22 -27.16
N GLY A 378 -19.49 15.07 -26.59
CA GLY A 378 -18.87 15.02 -25.26
C GLY A 378 -19.85 15.05 -24.09
N GLY A 379 -21.17 15.18 -24.34
CA GLY A 379 -22.21 15.05 -23.32
C GLY A 379 -22.44 13.58 -22.91
N VAL A 380 -23.00 13.34 -21.72
CA VAL A 380 -23.29 12.00 -21.25
C VAL A 380 -24.50 11.42 -21.99
N ASP A 381 -24.29 10.34 -22.71
CA ASP A 381 -25.35 9.46 -23.20
C ASP A 381 -25.75 8.51 -22.06
N HIS A 382 -26.87 8.79 -21.43
CA HIS A 382 -27.34 8.07 -20.24
C HIS A 382 -27.60 6.59 -20.50
N GLU A 383 -28.10 6.23 -21.68
CA GLU A 383 -28.35 4.83 -22.02
C GLU A 383 -27.06 4.05 -22.19
N ARG A 384 -26.10 4.61 -22.91
CA ARG A 384 -24.77 4.03 -23.08
C ARG A 384 -24.03 3.94 -21.76
N ASP A 385 -24.10 4.98 -20.90
CA ASP A 385 -23.49 5.02 -19.58
C ASP A 385 -24.06 3.91 -18.68
N THR A 386 -25.38 3.71 -18.71
CA THR A 386 -26.04 2.63 -17.96
C THR A 386 -25.66 1.23 -18.47
N ARG A 387 -25.49 1.04 -19.76
CA ARG A 387 -25.03 -0.23 -20.32
C ARG A 387 -23.59 -0.56 -19.89
N LEU A 388 -22.70 0.42 -19.93
CA LEU A 388 -21.32 0.26 -19.47
C LEU A 388 -21.22 0.01 -17.96
N GLU A 389 -22.11 0.62 -17.15
CA GLU A 389 -22.22 0.29 -15.74
C GLU A 389 -22.68 -1.15 -15.51
N LEU A 390 -23.71 -1.59 -16.24
CA LEU A 390 -24.20 -2.97 -16.13
C LEU A 390 -23.12 -3.97 -16.53
N GLU A 391 -22.37 -3.68 -17.60
CA GLU A 391 -21.22 -4.48 -18.03
C GLU A 391 -20.18 -4.56 -16.90
N LEU A 392 -19.82 -3.44 -16.30
CA LEU A 392 -18.87 -3.40 -15.18
C LEU A 392 -19.34 -4.24 -13.99
N ARG A 393 -20.60 -4.13 -13.61
CA ARG A 393 -21.20 -4.87 -12.48
C ARG A 393 -21.33 -6.37 -12.71
N THR A 394 -21.35 -6.82 -13.97
CA THR A 394 -21.56 -8.23 -14.33
C THR A 394 -20.32 -8.89 -14.90
N ASP A 395 -19.25 -8.16 -15.09
CA ASP A 395 -17.97 -8.72 -15.51
C ASP A 395 -17.37 -9.59 -14.40
N ALA A 396 -17.28 -10.89 -14.66
CA ALA A 396 -16.85 -11.88 -13.67
C ALA A 396 -15.40 -11.68 -13.21
N LYS A 397 -14.50 -11.17 -14.09
CA LYS A 397 -13.10 -10.86 -13.75
C LYS A 397 -13.06 -9.66 -12.80
N GLU A 398 -13.67 -8.54 -13.20
CA GLU A 398 -13.67 -7.29 -12.43
C GLU A 398 -14.30 -7.47 -11.05
N VAL A 399 -15.41 -8.22 -10.98
CA VAL A 399 -16.07 -8.55 -9.70
C VAL A 399 -15.18 -9.42 -8.82
N ALA A 400 -14.52 -10.45 -9.36
CA ALA A 400 -13.63 -11.32 -8.60
C ALA A 400 -12.41 -10.55 -8.06
N GLU A 401 -11.77 -9.71 -8.88
CA GLU A 401 -10.68 -8.83 -8.45
C GLU A 401 -11.14 -7.86 -7.36
N HIS A 402 -12.30 -7.24 -7.53
CA HIS A 402 -12.81 -6.27 -6.57
C HIS A 402 -13.12 -6.92 -5.22
N VAL A 403 -13.78 -8.09 -5.19
CA VAL A 403 -14.08 -8.81 -3.96
C VAL A 403 -12.80 -9.24 -3.23
N MET A 404 -11.78 -9.68 -3.97
CA MET A 404 -10.47 -10.00 -3.39
C MET A 404 -9.84 -8.77 -2.70
N LEU A 405 -9.91 -7.59 -3.32
CA LEU A 405 -9.42 -6.34 -2.72
C LEU A 405 -10.27 -5.89 -1.53
N VAL A 406 -11.57 -6.19 -1.52
CA VAL A 406 -12.44 -5.98 -0.35
C VAL A 406 -12.00 -6.89 0.81
N ASP A 407 -11.78 -8.18 0.56
CA ASP A 407 -11.30 -9.11 1.61
C ASP A 407 -9.91 -8.70 2.13
N LEU A 408 -9.05 -8.15 1.26
CA LEU A 408 -7.77 -7.58 1.64
C LEU A 408 -7.90 -6.34 2.52
N ALA A 409 -8.77 -5.39 2.15
CA ALA A 409 -9.06 -4.21 2.97
C ALA A 409 -9.70 -4.59 4.31
N ARG A 410 -10.57 -5.63 4.33
CA ARG A 410 -11.13 -6.19 5.55
C ARG A 410 -10.05 -6.73 6.48
N ASN A 411 -9.04 -7.42 5.93
CA ASN A 411 -7.90 -7.90 6.67
C ASN A 411 -7.08 -6.77 7.30
N ASP A 412 -6.77 -5.73 6.53
CA ASP A 412 -5.95 -4.61 7.00
C ASP A 412 -6.66 -3.83 8.11
N VAL A 413 -7.95 -3.54 7.93
CA VAL A 413 -8.76 -2.88 8.95
C VAL A 413 -8.92 -3.77 10.19
N ALA A 414 -9.13 -5.08 10.02
CA ALA A 414 -9.25 -6.02 11.15
C ALA A 414 -7.99 -6.05 12.03
N ARG A 415 -6.82 -5.94 11.42
CA ARG A 415 -5.52 -5.97 12.12
C ARG A 415 -5.38 -4.87 13.18
N VAL A 416 -6.05 -3.75 12.98
CA VAL A 416 -5.90 -2.56 13.83
C VAL A 416 -7.17 -2.13 14.55
N SER A 417 -8.28 -2.79 14.27
CA SER A 417 -9.58 -2.41 14.84
C SER A 417 -9.94 -3.23 16.08
N VAL A 418 -10.83 -2.67 16.90
CA VAL A 418 -11.51 -3.42 17.95
C VAL A 418 -12.31 -4.55 17.28
N PRO A 419 -12.13 -5.82 17.70
CA PRO A 419 -12.83 -6.96 17.11
C PRO A 419 -14.36 -6.76 17.07
N GLY A 420 -14.97 -7.09 15.93
CA GLY A 420 -16.41 -6.94 15.70
C GLY A 420 -16.88 -5.54 15.33
N THR A 421 -16.00 -4.54 15.27
CA THR A 421 -16.34 -3.20 14.78
C THR A 421 -16.14 -3.04 13.27
N ARG A 422 -15.36 -3.94 12.65
CA ARG A 422 -15.11 -3.92 11.20
C ARG A 422 -16.40 -4.13 10.41
N ARG A 423 -16.61 -3.31 9.39
CA ARG A 423 -17.79 -3.34 8.51
C ARG A 423 -17.39 -3.05 7.07
N VAL A 424 -18.14 -3.64 6.13
CA VAL A 424 -18.17 -3.18 4.75
C VAL A 424 -19.39 -2.27 4.63
N THR A 425 -19.17 -0.97 4.63
CA THR A 425 -20.25 0.04 4.65
C THR A 425 -20.88 0.23 3.27
N ASP A 426 -20.04 0.17 2.22
CA ASP A 426 -20.46 0.15 0.84
C ASP A 426 -19.78 -1.03 0.14
N LEU A 427 -20.55 -1.83 -0.59
CA LEU A 427 -20.04 -2.95 -1.37
C LEU A 427 -20.40 -2.79 -2.85
N MET A 428 -19.35 -2.72 -3.71
CA MET A 428 -19.48 -2.63 -5.17
C MET A 428 -20.38 -1.48 -5.65
N ARG A 429 -20.26 -0.29 -5.03
CA ARG A 429 -20.87 0.93 -5.54
C ARG A 429 -20.16 1.33 -6.84
N VAL A 430 -20.87 1.92 -7.79
CA VAL A 430 -20.25 2.50 -8.98
C VAL A 430 -20.14 4.01 -8.82
N ASP A 431 -18.88 4.48 -8.72
CA ASP A 431 -18.58 5.89 -8.72
C ASP A 431 -18.25 6.36 -10.14
N ARG A 432 -18.91 7.43 -10.57
CA ARG A 432 -18.81 8.00 -11.92
C ARG A 432 -17.93 9.24 -11.89
N TYR A 433 -16.80 9.17 -12.57
CA TYR A 433 -15.90 10.28 -12.79
C TYR A 433 -16.18 10.97 -14.13
N SER A 434 -15.39 11.97 -14.48
CA SER A 434 -15.62 12.74 -15.71
C SER A 434 -15.49 11.91 -16.99
N ARG A 435 -14.61 10.91 -17.02
CA ARG A 435 -14.30 10.08 -18.21
C ARG A 435 -14.43 8.59 -17.99
N VAL A 436 -14.41 8.14 -16.74
CA VAL A 436 -14.47 6.73 -16.36
C VAL A 436 -15.45 6.52 -15.22
N MET A 437 -15.83 5.27 -14.99
CA MET A 437 -16.56 4.80 -13.81
C MET A 437 -15.79 3.63 -13.19
N HIS A 438 -15.87 3.48 -11.87
CA HIS A 438 -15.17 2.45 -11.11
C HIS A 438 -16.12 1.72 -10.17
N LEU A 439 -15.81 0.44 -9.88
CA LEU A 439 -16.36 -0.23 -8.70
C LEU A 439 -15.58 0.24 -7.48
N VAL A 440 -16.29 0.65 -6.45
CA VAL A 440 -15.76 1.17 -5.19
C VAL A 440 -16.43 0.45 -4.03
N SER A 441 -15.65 0.05 -3.05
CA SER A 441 -16.17 -0.40 -1.76
C SER A 441 -15.54 0.39 -0.63
N GLU A 442 -16.14 0.34 0.55
CA GLU A 442 -15.59 0.97 1.75
C GLU A 442 -15.60 -0.02 2.91
N VAL A 443 -14.45 -0.17 3.54
CA VAL A 443 -14.26 -0.98 4.73
C VAL A 443 -13.86 -0.08 5.88
N THR A 444 -14.60 -0.13 6.98
CA THR A 444 -14.37 0.67 8.16
C THR A 444 -14.22 -0.18 9.42
N GLY A 445 -13.60 0.40 10.45
CA GLY A 445 -13.48 -0.20 11.79
C GLY A 445 -13.08 0.83 12.81
N THR A 446 -13.36 0.58 14.09
CA THR A 446 -12.93 1.45 15.19
C THR A 446 -11.50 1.09 15.56
N LEU A 447 -10.57 2.04 15.52
CA LEU A 447 -9.18 1.85 15.91
C LEU A 447 -9.09 1.33 17.35
N ALA A 448 -8.25 0.32 17.57
CA ALA A 448 -8.02 -0.23 18.90
C ALA A 448 -7.32 0.81 19.80
N PRO A 449 -7.70 0.91 21.09
CA PRO A 449 -7.27 2.02 21.97
C PRO A 449 -5.78 2.02 22.33
N ASP A 450 -5.08 0.93 22.09
CA ASP A 450 -3.63 0.77 22.28
C ASP A 450 -2.82 1.02 21.00
N LEU A 451 -3.47 1.39 19.91
CA LEU A 451 -2.86 1.78 18.62
C LEU A 451 -3.17 3.23 18.28
N ASP A 452 -2.35 3.82 17.42
CA ASP A 452 -2.62 5.11 16.81
C ASP A 452 -2.72 5.02 15.27
N ALA A 453 -2.96 6.18 14.64
CA ALA A 453 -3.12 6.27 13.19
C ALA A 453 -1.87 5.82 12.40
N LEU A 454 -0.66 5.98 12.96
CA LEU A 454 0.58 5.54 12.33
C LEU A 454 0.78 4.02 12.44
N ASP A 455 0.33 3.40 13.53
CA ASP A 455 0.30 1.93 13.64
C ASP A 455 -0.68 1.35 12.62
N ALA A 456 -1.86 1.98 12.46
CA ALA A 456 -2.83 1.60 11.44
C ALA A 456 -2.26 1.73 10.03
N PHE A 457 -1.52 2.82 9.76
CA PHE A 457 -0.85 3.04 8.49
C PHE A 457 0.20 1.94 8.21
N ARG A 458 1.09 1.65 9.16
CA ARG A 458 2.10 0.56 9.01
C ARG A 458 1.44 -0.79 8.77
N ALA A 459 0.38 -1.10 9.48
CA ALA A 459 -0.35 -2.36 9.34
C ALA A 459 -1.01 -2.52 7.96
N SER A 460 -1.42 -1.43 7.31
CA SER A 460 -2.06 -1.44 5.99
C SER A 460 -1.10 -1.37 4.80
N MET A 461 0.17 -0.99 5.04
CA MET A 461 1.18 -0.92 3.97
C MET A 461 1.52 -2.31 3.39
N THR A 462 1.75 -2.44 2.12
CA THR A 462 1.45 -1.57 0.99
C THR A 462 0.02 -1.78 0.51
N MET A 463 -0.53 -0.83 -0.26
CA MET A 463 -1.92 -0.95 -0.74
C MET A 463 -2.02 -2.11 -1.73
N GLY A 464 -2.99 -3.02 -1.50
CA GLY A 464 -3.16 -4.24 -2.29
C GLY A 464 -3.42 -3.99 -3.77
N THR A 465 -4.09 -2.88 -4.09
CA THR A 465 -4.34 -2.39 -5.46
C THR A 465 -3.06 -2.07 -6.23
N LEU A 466 -1.93 -1.86 -5.54
CA LEU A 466 -0.61 -1.56 -6.12
C LEU A 466 0.43 -2.67 -5.92
N THR A 467 0.12 -3.67 -5.10
CA THR A 467 1.04 -4.75 -4.75
C THR A 467 0.54 -6.10 -5.26
N GLY A 468 -0.66 -6.47 -4.85
CA GLY A 468 -1.26 -7.78 -5.05
C GLY A 468 -1.58 -8.50 -3.74
N ALA A 469 -1.93 -9.76 -3.81
CA ALA A 469 -2.28 -10.61 -2.67
C ALA A 469 -1.76 -12.04 -2.85
N PRO A 470 -1.15 -12.68 -1.84
CA PRO A 470 -0.74 -12.12 -0.52
C PRO A 470 0.31 -11.00 -0.66
N LYS A 471 0.14 -9.90 0.11
CA LYS A 471 0.90 -8.66 -0.05
C LYS A 471 2.42 -8.82 0.01
N LEU A 472 2.92 -9.51 1.04
CA LEU A 472 4.38 -9.66 1.23
C LEU A 472 4.98 -10.46 0.08
N ARG A 473 4.34 -11.57 -0.31
CA ARG A 473 4.81 -12.38 -1.44
C ARG A 473 4.73 -11.63 -2.77
N ALA A 474 3.65 -10.88 -2.99
CA ALA A 474 3.52 -10.02 -4.16
C ALA A 474 4.60 -8.92 -4.19
N ALA A 475 4.91 -8.29 -3.04
CA ALA A 475 5.98 -7.31 -2.93
C ALA A 475 7.37 -7.89 -3.22
N GLU A 476 7.65 -9.12 -2.74
CA GLU A 476 8.89 -9.84 -3.05
C GLU A 476 9.03 -10.07 -4.57
N LEU A 477 7.98 -10.59 -5.21
CA LEU A 477 7.96 -10.87 -6.66
C LEU A 477 8.12 -9.59 -7.48
N VAL A 478 7.40 -8.53 -7.13
CA VAL A 478 7.49 -7.23 -7.79
C VAL A 478 8.90 -6.67 -7.71
N ARG A 479 9.51 -6.65 -6.51
CA ARG A 479 10.89 -6.17 -6.35
C ARG A 479 11.90 -6.99 -7.14
N ALA A 480 11.76 -8.31 -7.13
CA ALA A 480 12.65 -9.20 -7.86
C ALA A 480 12.59 -8.98 -9.39
N LEU A 481 11.38 -8.71 -9.92
CA LEU A 481 11.17 -8.56 -11.37
C LEU A 481 11.43 -7.14 -11.89
N GLU A 482 11.00 -6.12 -11.16
CA GLU A 482 11.29 -4.74 -11.53
C GLU A 482 12.79 -4.42 -11.34
N GLY A 483 13.46 -5.13 -10.42
CA GLY A 483 14.91 -5.06 -10.22
C GLY A 483 15.41 -3.74 -9.66
N GLU A 484 14.51 -2.83 -9.24
CA GLU A 484 14.80 -1.53 -8.66
C GLU A 484 13.72 -1.10 -7.65
N ARG A 485 14.02 -0.11 -6.83
CA ARG A 485 13.06 0.50 -5.91
C ARG A 485 12.01 1.26 -6.69
N ARG A 486 10.75 1.16 -6.26
CA ARG A 486 9.62 1.95 -6.79
C ARG A 486 9.64 3.40 -6.34
N GLY A 487 10.31 3.70 -5.21
CA GLY A 487 10.27 5.01 -4.59
C GLY A 487 8.86 5.44 -4.21
N SER A 488 8.43 6.62 -4.62
CA SER A 488 7.11 7.16 -4.28
C SER A 488 5.93 6.42 -4.94
N TYR A 489 6.12 5.78 -6.10
CA TYR A 489 5.03 5.11 -6.82
C TYR A 489 4.46 3.92 -6.03
N GLY A 490 3.15 3.92 -5.81
CA GLY A 490 2.46 2.93 -4.96
C GLY A 490 2.66 3.13 -3.46
N GLY A 491 3.39 4.19 -3.06
CA GLY A 491 3.44 4.69 -1.71
C GLY A 491 2.25 5.59 -1.39
N SER A 492 2.41 6.51 -0.44
CA SER A 492 1.31 7.34 0.05
C SER A 492 1.73 8.79 0.28
N VAL A 493 0.86 9.75 -0.08
CA VAL A 493 1.02 11.18 0.23
C VAL A 493 -0.14 11.63 1.11
N GLY A 494 0.13 12.48 2.09
CA GLY A 494 -0.91 13.04 2.94
C GLY A 494 -0.37 13.73 4.18
N TYR A 495 -1.19 13.76 5.23
CA TYR A 495 -0.84 14.41 6.49
C TYR A 495 -1.33 13.64 7.72
N LEU A 496 -0.67 13.90 8.83
CA LEU A 496 -1.09 13.52 10.17
C LEU A 496 -1.18 14.79 11.05
N ARG A 497 -2.27 14.95 11.77
CA ARG A 497 -2.47 16.04 12.75
C ARG A 497 -2.27 15.54 14.19
N GLY A 498 -2.08 16.49 15.08
CA GLY A 498 -1.88 16.22 16.51
C GLY A 498 -3.07 15.65 17.26
N ASP A 499 -4.26 15.76 16.71
CA ASP A 499 -5.47 15.11 17.23
C ASP A 499 -5.58 13.63 16.77
N GLY A 500 -4.67 13.17 15.92
CA GLY A 500 -4.65 11.81 15.36
C GLY A 500 -5.36 11.67 14.02
N GLU A 501 -5.93 12.75 13.46
CA GLU A 501 -6.48 12.72 12.10
C GLU A 501 -5.40 12.38 11.09
N LEU A 502 -5.59 11.32 10.31
CA LEU A 502 -4.73 10.92 9.22
C LEU A 502 -5.54 10.87 7.94
N ASP A 503 -5.07 11.57 6.91
CA ASP A 503 -5.66 11.52 5.57
C ASP A 503 -4.55 11.35 4.55
N THR A 504 -4.55 10.21 3.87
CA THR A 504 -3.52 9.81 2.92
C THR A 504 -4.12 9.21 1.66
N CYS A 505 -3.49 9.47 0.52
CA CYS A 505 -3.84 8.87 -0.76
C CYS A 505 -2.68 8.05 -1.32
N ILE A 506 -2.99 7.11 -2.20
CA ILE A 506 -1.99 6.32 -2.91
C ILE A 506 -1.30 7.19 -3.96
N VAL A 507 0.03 7.08 -4.07
CA VAL A 507 0.79 7.78 -5.11
C VAL A 507 0.67 7.03 -6.43
N ILE A 508 -0.38 7.36 -7.16
CA ILE A 508 -0.68 6.88 -8.52
C ILE A 508 -1.16 8.06 -9.37
N ARG A 509 -1.20 7.89 -10.68
CA ARG A 509 -1.53 9.01 -11.60
C ARG A 509 -0.66 10.23 -11.28
N SER A 510 0.63 10.00 -11.11
CA SER A 510 1.61 10.93 -10.59
C SER A 510 2.87 10.95 -11.42
N ALA A 511 3.64 12.02 -11.30
CA ALA A 511 4.98 12.14 -11.83
C ALA A 511 5.96 12.44 -10.70
N PHE A 512 7.05 11.70 -10.67
CA PHE A 512 8.26 12.02 -9.92
C PHE A 512 9.18 12.84 -10.85
N VAL A 513 9.55 14.03 -10.44
CA VAL A 513 10.34 14.95 -11.28
C VAL A 513 11.68 15.23 -10.59
N ALA A 514 12.76 14.84 -11.23
CA ALA A 514 14.11 15.14 -10.80
C ALA A 514 14.95 15.55 -12.03
N ASP A 515 15.90 16.44 -11.86
CA ASP A 515 16.82 16.89 -12.90
C ASP A 515 16.12 17.33 -14.21
N GLY A 516 14.95 17.96 -14.08
CA GLY A 516 14.16 18.44 -15.23
C GLY A 516 13.52 17.33 -16.06
N ARG A 517 13.38 16.12 -15.52
CA ARG A 517 12.74 14.97 -16.16
C ARG A 517 11.64 14.39 -15.27
N ALA A 518 10.51 14.07 -15.86
CA ALA A 518 9.44 13.35 -15.21
C ALA A 518 9.58 11.85 -15.45
N LEU A 519 9.34 11.07 -14.40
CA LEU A 519 9.08 9.65 -14.43
C LEU A 519 7.64 9.41 -14.01
N VAL A 520 6.85 8.87 -14.90
CA VAL A 520 5.45 8.49 -14.68
C VAL A 520 5.35 6.97 -14.65
N GLN A 521 5.09 6.37 -13.48
CA GLN A 521 4.93 4.93 -13.35
C GLN A 521 3.46 4.53 -13.39
N ALA A 522 3.19 3.36 -13.99
CA ALA A 522 1.87 2.76 -14.04
C ALA A 522 1.98 1.24 -14.06
N GLY A 523 1.12 0.56 -13.30
CA GLY A 523 1.04 -0.89 -13.21
C GLY A 523 -0.30 -1.43 -13.67
N ALA A 524 -0.34 -2.73 -13.92
CA ALA A 524 -1.53 -3.50 -14.25
C ALA A 524 -1.72 -4.66 -13.27
N GLY A 525 -2.97 -4.94 -12.90
CA GLY A 525 -3.32 -6.04 -12.01
C GLY A 525 -3.34 -7.37 -12.75
N VAL A 526 -2.33 -8.19 -12.56
CA VAL A 526 -2.21 -9.50 -13.22
C VAL A 526 -2.89 -10.57 -12.39
N VAL A 527 -3.84 -11.26 -13.00
CA VAL A 527 -4.52 -12.46 -12.51
C VAL A 527 -4.36 -13.61 -13.49
N ALA A 528 -4.82 -14.80 -13.14
CA ALA A 528 -4.67 -15.99 -13.99
C ALA A 528 -5.21 -15.79 -15.42
N ASP A 529 -6.34 -15.11 -15.57
CA ASP A 529 -7.03 -14.87 -16.83
C ASP A 529 -6.55 -13.60 -17.57
N SER A 530 -5.49 -12.92 -17.10
CA SER A 530 -4.96 -11.70 -17.72
C SER A 530 -4.43 -11.95 -19.14
N VAL A 531 -4.65 -10.98 -20.03
CA VAL A 531 -4.12 -10.99 -21.40
C VAL A 531 -2.89 -10.08 -21.46
N PRO A 532 -1.66 -10.59 -21.67
CA PRO A 532 -0.42 -9.81 -21.57
C PRO A 532 -0.42 -8.49 -22.34
N ALA A 533 -0.89 -8.50 -23.59
CA ALA A 533 -0.97 -7.30 -24.42
C ALA A 533 -1.99 -6.27 -23.88
N ALA A 534 -3.09 -6.72 -23.27
CA ALA A 534 -4.08 -5.84 -22.67
C ALA A 534 -3.52 -5.16 -21.41
N GLU A 535 -2.80 -5.92 -20.57
CA GLU A 535 -2.15 -5.38 -19.37
C GLU A 535 -1.05 -4.36 -19.74
N ALA A 536 -0.27 -4.63 -20.78
CA ALA A 536 0.72 -3.69 -21.32
C ALA A 536 0.06 -2.38 -21.80
N ALA A 537 -1.06 -2.48 -22.53
CA ALA A 537 -1.82 -1.32 -23.00
C ALA A 537 -2.44 -0.54 -21.83
N GLU A 538 -2.87 -1.23 -20.76
CA GLU A 538 -3.43 -0.60 -19.57
C GLU A 538 -2.44 0.32 -18.88
N THR A 539 -1.15 -0.04 -18.79
CA THR A 539 -0.11 0.84 -18.23
C THR A 539 -0.01 2.17 -18.97
N VAL A 540 -0.11 2.13 -20.31
CA VAL A 540 -0.11 3.33 -21.17
C VAL A 540 -1.35 4.19 -20.88
N HIS A 541 -2.52 3.56 -20.80
CA HIS A 541 -3.77 4.27 -20.51
C HIS A 541 -3.73 4.96 -19.15
N LYS A 542 -3.18 4.27 -18.13
CA LYS A 542 -3.05 4.82 -16.77
C LYS A 542 -2.05 5.98 -16.67
N ALA A 543 -0.97 5.96 -17.45
CA ALA A 543 0.04 7.02 -17.46
C ALA A 543 -0.38 8.25 -18.29
N ARG A 544 -1.24 8.08 -19.30
CA ARG A 544 -1.53 9.05 -20.35
C ARG A 544 -1.90 10.44 -19.83
N ALA A 545 -2.81 10.57 -18.86
CA ALA A 545 -3.29 11.86 -18.39
C ALA A 545 -2.15 12.72 -17.80
N VAL A 546 -1.24 12.11 -17.06
CA VAL A 546 -0.08 12.77 -16.46
C VAL A 546 0.94 13.14 -17.55
N LEU A 547 1.22 12.23 -18.47
CA LEU A 547 2.13 12.48 -19.60
C LEU A 547 1.61 13.62 -20.50
N GLU A 548 0.31 13.66 -20.77
CA GLU A 548 -0.31 14.76 -21.52
C GLU A 548 -0.22 16.10 -20.79
N ALA A 549 -0.39 16.11 -19.47
CA ALA A 549 -0.25 17.31 -18.66
C ALA A 549 1.20 17.85 -18.70
N VAL A 550 2.19 16.97 -18.59
CA VAL A 550 3.62 17.35 -18.74
C VAL A 550 3.92 17.86 -20.14
N ALA A 551 3.35 17.27 -21.20
CA ALA A 551 3.56 17.76 -22.56
C ALA A 551 2.87 19.14 -22.77
N ARG A 552 1.63 19.31 -22.32
CA ARG A 552 0.88 20.58 -22.43
C ARG A 552 1.56 21.72 -21.68
N SER A 553 2.15 21.47 -20.51
CA SER A 553 2.88 22.51 -19.78
C SER A 553 4.06 23.11 -20.57
N GLN A 554 4.49 22.41 -21.63
CA GLN A 554 5.56 22.85 -22.54
C GLN A 554 5.01 23.27 -23.92
N GLY A 555 3.69 23.42 -24.09
CA GLY A 555 3.06 23.73 -25.35
C GLY A 555 3.21 22.63 -26.42
N ALA A 556 3.42 21.40 -26.00
CA ALA A 556 3.66 20.24 -26.87
C ALA A 556 2.48 19.25 -26.86
N VAL A 557 2.44 18.39 -27.86
CA VAL A 557 1.53 17.23 -27.96
C VAL A 557 2.30 16.00 -27.54
N LEU A 558 1.66 15.10 -26.80
CA LEU A 558 2.25 13.84 -26.37
C LEU A 558 2.43 12.87 -27.54
N GLY A 559 3.64 12.37 -27.72
CA GLY A 559 3.96 11.13 -28.44
C GLY A 559 4.37 10.03 -27.46
N ILE A 560 4.05 8.78 -27.74
CA ILE A 560 4.51 7.64 -26.94
C ILE A 560 5.39 6.76 -27.80
N GLY A 561 6.68 6.70 -27.42
CA GLY A 561 7.67 5.88 -28.14
C GLY A 561 7.45 4.38 -27.85
N HIS A 562 7.78 3.55 -28.82
CA HIS A 562 7.64 2.07 -28.73
C HIS A 562 8.92 1.38 -28.24
N ARG A 563 10.04 2.09 -28.06
CA ARG A 563 11.34 1.51 -27.73
C ARG A 563 11.89 2.01 -26.40
N ALA A 564 12.23 1.09 -25.49
CA ALA A 564 12.97 1.38 -24.28
C ALA A 564 14.37 1.95 -24.59
N PRO A 565 14.94 2.85 -23.74
CA PRO A 565 16.32 3.29 -23.88
C PRO A 565 17.27 2.09 -23.69
N SER A 566 18.34 2.02 -24.53
CA SER A 566 19.41 1.05 -24.34
C SER A 566 20.08 1.27 -22.96
N LYS A 567 20.37 0.20 -22.22
CA LYS A 567 21.02 0.25 -20.90
C LYS A 567 22.46 0.76 -20.90
N ASP A 568 23.06 1.04 -22.06
CA ASP A 568 24.42 1.58 -22.17
C ASP A 568 24.39 3.11 -22.35
N PRO A 569 24.91 3.88 -21.40
CA PRO A 569 25.21 5.29 -21.63
C PRO A 569 26.50 5.38 -22.43
N THR A 570 26.41 5.52 -23.75
CA THR A 570 27.56 5.98 -24.55
C THR A 570 27.81 7.45 -24.21
N PRO A 571 29.01 7.87 -23.77
CA PRO A 571 29.29 9.27 -23.59
C PRO A 571 29.22 10.00 -24.95
N ALA A 572 28.58 11.17 -24.94
CA ALA A 572 28.54 12.06 -26.09
C ALA A 572 29.98 12.40 -26.49
N GLY A 573 30.43 11.88 -27.62
CA GLY A 573 31.69 12.22 -28.27
C GLY A 573 31.42 13.26 -29.34
N ASP A 574 32.25 14.27 -29.33
CA ASP A 574 32.23 15.44 -30.21
C ASP A 574 32.25 15.06 -31.71
N ASP A 575 31.47 15.77 -32.47
CA ASP A 575 31.44 15.76 -33.93
C ASP A 575 32.81 16.13 -34.53
N VAL A 576 33.40 15.18 -35.26
CA VAL A 576 34.42 15.46 -36.26
C VAL A 576 33.99 14.87 -37.59
N VAL A 577 33.78 15.77 -38.53
CA VAL A 577 33.49 15.55 -39.96
C VAL A 577 34.60 14.76 -40.62
N GLY A 578 34.23 13.77 -41.47
CA GLY A 578 35.16 13.19 -42.49
C GLY A 578 34.67 11.92 -43.16
N SER A 579 34.12 12.01 -44.34
CA SER A 579 33.95 10.91 -45.31
C SER A 579 35.18 10.83 -46.23
N PRO A 580 35.29 9.86 -47.18
CA PRO A 580 34.78 8.51 -47.32
C PRO A 580 35.84 7.48 -47.80
N THR A 581 35.37 6.30 -48.13
CA THR A 581 35.89 5.28 -49.06
C THR A 581 36.47 3.98 -48.45
N GLY A 582 35.98 2.88 -49.03
CA GLY A 582 36.78 1.66 -49.22
C GLY A 582 36.10 0.34 -48.85
N ALA A 583 35.69 -0.37 -49.91
CA ALA A 583 35.17 -1.74 -49.93
C ALA A 583 36.12 -2.80 -49.36
N GLY A 584 35.56 -3.91 -48.88
CA GLY A 584 36.36 -5.12 -48.60
C GLY A 584 35.57 -6.24 -47.93
N THR A 585 35.18 -7.18 -48.79
CA THR A 585 34.61 -8.52 -48.53
C THR A 585 35.43 -9.40 -47.57
N GLY A 586 34.75 -10.27 -46.83
CA GLY A 586 35.39 -11.44 -46.20
C GLY A 586 34.52 -12.18 -45.19
N CYS A 587 33.86 -13.26 -45.66
CA CYS A 587 33.26 -14.30 -44.85
C CYS A 587 34.31 -15.05 -44.00
N HIS A 588 34.00 -15.48 -42.84
CA HIS A 588 34.33 -16.83 -42.35
C HIS A 588 33.50 -17.22 -41.12
N GLU A 589 32.87 -18.38 -41.24
CA GLU A 589 32.28 -19.20 -40.22
C GLU A 589 33.33 -19.69 -39.19
N ALA A 590 32.93 -19.91 -37.97
CA ALA A 590 33.18 -21.12 -37.15
C ALA A 590 32.54 -21.06 -35.75
N THR A 591 31.71 -22.03 -35.52
CA THR A 591 31.26 -22.57 -34.18
C THR A 591 32.26 -23.66 -33.74
N PRO A 592 32.05 -24.39 -32.56
CA PRO A 592 31.67 -24.05 -31.20
C PRO A 592 32.52 -24.70 -30.07
N GLY A 593 32.17 -24.41 -28.85
CA GLY A 593 32.16 -25.35 -27.74
C GLY A 593 33.33 -25.33 -26.73
N PRO A 594 33.20 -26.06 -25.64
CA PRO A 594 32.99 -25.51 -24.30
C PRO A 594 34.15 -25.80 -23.32
N ARG A 595 34.17 -25.21 -22.11
CA ARG A 595 34.62 -25.84 -20.85
C ARG A 595 34.86 -24.81 -19.72
N THR A 596 34.26 -25.11 -18.57
CA THR A 596 34.67 -24.68 -17.25
C THR A 596 36.11 -25.04 -16.90
N PRO A 597 36.75 -24.33 -15.95
CA PRO A 597 36.83 -24.86 -14.60
C PRO A 597 36.85 -23.81 -13.50
N SER A 598 36.45 -24.23 -12.30
CA SER A 598 36.67 -23.55 -11.03
C SER A 598 38.15 -23.47 -10.68
N PRO A 599 38.55 -22.49 -9.85
CA PRO A 599 39.71 -22.68 -8.99
C PRO A 599 39.43 -22.53 -7.48
N THR A 600 40.01 -23.47 -6.84
CA THR A 600 40.53 -23.69 -5.48
C THR A 600 40.83 -22.49 -4.59
N ALA A 601 40.62 -22.80 -3.30
CA ALA A 601 40.91 -22.06 -2.07
C ALA A 601 42.34 -21.53 -1.92
N GLY A 602 42.46 -20.45 -1.17
CA GLY A 602 43.77 -20.03 -0.65
C GLY A 602 43.73 -18.80 0.27
N ALA A 603 43.98 -19.09 1.55
CA ALA A 603 44.77 -18.35 2.52
C ALA A 603 44.09 -17.31 3.45
N HIS A 604 44.14 -17.69 4.70
CA HIS A 604 43.85 -16.97 5.95
C HIS A 604 44.72 -15.72 6.19
N GLY A 605 44.08 -14.66 6.73
CA GLY A 605 44.71 -13.59 7.49
C GLY A 605 43.94 -13.37 8.82
N PRO A 606 44.60 -12.93 9.91
CA PRO A 606 44.12 -13.19 11.26
C PRO A 606 43.03 -12.22 11.74
N ARG A 607 42.07 -12.79 12.47
CA ARG A 607 40.99 -12.11 13.23
C ARG A 607 41.59 -11.35 14.44
N PRO A 608 41.12 -10.15 14.78
CA PRO A 608 41.36 -9.57 16.10
C PRO A 608 40.44 -10.17 17.15
N ALA A 609 40.94 -10.26 18.36
CA ALA A 609 40.34 -10.89 19.52
C ALA A 609 39.06 -10.18 20.01
N ALA A 610 38.09 -10.99 20.46
CA ALA A 610 36.87 -10.56 21.13
C ALA A 610 37.20 -9.97 22.55
N PRO A 611 36.45 -8.95 22.98
CA PRO A 611 36.50 -8.53 24.38
C PRO A 611 35.63 -9.46 25.25
N THR A 612 36.15 -9.73 26.43
CA THR A 612 35.59 -10.55 27.50
C THR A 612 34.22 -10.11 27.95
N ALA A 613 33.31 -11.07 28.13
CA ALA A 613 31.97 -10.91 28.69
C ALA A 613 32.00 -10.39 30.14
N PRO A 614 31.08 -9.50 30.52
CA PRO A 614 30.77 -9.24 31.92
C PRO A 614 29.83 -10.31 32.48
N THR A 615 30.06 -10.63 33.73
CA THR A 615 29.43 -11.62 34.59
C THR A 615 27.93 -11.48 34.64
N ALA A 616 27.25 -12.64 34.67
CA ALA A 616 25.80 -12.82 34.85
C ALA A 616 25.25 -12.02 36.03
N SER A 617 24.27 -11.16 35.76
CA SER A 617 23.37 -10.59 36.73
C SER A 617 21.98 -10.68 36.17
N GLU A 618 21.15 -11.44 36.88
CA GLU A 618 19.70 -11.52 36.85
C GLU A 618 19.01 -11.70 35.48
N ALA A 619 18.41 -12.85 35.32
CA ALA A 619 17.46 -13.15 34.25
C ALA A 619 16.35 -12.08 34.23
N PRO A 620 16.02 -11.49 33.08
CA PRO A 620 14.85 -10.66 32.99
C PRO A 620 13.59 -11.50 33.22
N THR A 621 12.82 -11.13 34.24
CA THR A 621 11.46 -11.60 34.47
C THR A 621 10.68 -11.39 33.16
N ALA A 622 9.99 -12.43 32.70
CA ALA A 622 9.11 -12.40 31.57
C ALA A 622 8.25 -11.13 31.56
N PRO A 623 8.08 -10.46 30.41
CA PRO A 623 7.27 -9.25 30.32
C PRO A 623 5.83 -9.58 30.75
N ARG A 624 5.31 -8.74 31.62
CA ARG A 624 3.90 -8.80 32.04
C ARG A 624 3.04 -8.63 30.79
N ARG A 625 2.13 -9.58 30.59
CA ARG A 625 1.01 -9.48 29.65
C ARG A 625 0.33 -8.11 29.81
N THR A 626 0.51 -7.21 28.86
CA THR A 626 -0.21 -5.94 28.81
C THR A 626 -1.17 -5.99 27.63
N GLY A 627 -2.48 -5.94 27.94
CA GLY A 627 -3.43 -5.47 26.94
C GLY A 627 -4.56 -6.37 26.46
N SER A 628 -4.93 -7.44 27.18
CA SER A 628 -6.33 -7.87 27.14
C SER A 628 -6.99 -7.48 28.45
N THR A 629 -8.16 -6.83 28.44
CA THR A 629 -9.01 -6.75 29.62
C THR A 629 -9.11 -8.17 30.18
N PRO A 630 -8.74 -8.41 31.46
CA PRO A 630 -8.85 -9.75 32.02
C PRO A 630 -10.30 -10.20 31.87
N ASP A 631 -10.52 -11.34 31.23
CA ASP A 631 -11.82 -11.99 31.26
C ASP A 631 -12.15 -12.27 32.74
N PRO A 632 -13.13 -11.59 33.35
CA PRO A 632 -13.44 -11.72 34.77
C PRO A 632 -13.92 -13.11 35.12
N HIS A 633 -14.17 -13.98 34.14
CA HIS A 633 -14.69 -15.34 34.34
C HIS A 633 -13.83 -16.44 33.72
N GLY A 634 -12.79 -16.12 32.92
CA GLY A 634 -11.84 -17.07 32.32
C GLY A 634 -12.50 -18.16 31.44
N LEU A 635 -13.62 -17.86 30.82
CA LEU A 635 -14.48 -18.84 30.12
C LEU A 635 -14.19 -18.96 28.62
N ARG A 636 -13.26 -18.14 28.07
CA ARG A 636 -13.03 -18.07 26.64
C ARG A 636 -12.07 -19.15 26.17
N THR A 637 -12.43 -19.87 25.10
CA THR A 637 -11.52 -20.75 24.37
C THR A 637 -10.38 -19.94 23.79
N ARG A 638 -9.14 -20.40 24.02
CA ARG A 638 -7.94 -19.78 23.45
C ARG A 638 -7.57 -20.47 22.14
N VAL A 639 -7.30 -19.66 21.11
CA VAL A 639 -6.84 -20.10 19.79
C VAL A 639 -5.44 -19.55 19.55
N VAL A 640 -4.49 -20.42 19.26
CA VAL A 640 -3.14 -20.05 18.82
C VAL A 640 -3.12 -20.16 17.29
N LEU A 641 -3.00 -19.03 16.63
CA LEU A 641 -3.05 -18.94 15.17
C LEU A 641 -1.63 -18.83 14.62
N LEU A 642 -1.28 -19.76 13.72
CA LEU A 642 -0.05 -19.70 12.94
C LEU A 642 -0.31 -18.91 11.65
N ASP A 643 0.31 -17.73 11.52
CA ASP A 643 0.23 -16.88 10.34
C ASP A 643 1.26 -17.32 9.30
N ASN A 644 0.78 -17.88 8.19
CA ASN A 644 1.58 -18.28 7.05
C ASN A 644 1.80 -17.12 6.04
N ARG A 645 1.74 -15.87 6.50
CA ARG A 645 1.94 -14.63 5.71
C ARG A 645 0.89 -14.41 4.62
N ASP A 646 -0.33 -14.87 4.87
CA ASP A 646 -1.46 -14.58 3.98
C ASP A 646 -2.06 -13.20 4.27
N SER A 647 -2.74 -12.65 3.28
CA SER A 647 -3.40 -11.35 3.39
C SER A 647 -4.85 -11.44 3.91
N PHE A 648 -5.30 -12.59 4.38
CA PHE A 648 -6.65 -12.80 4.93
C PHE A 648 -6.63 -13.32 6.37
N VAL A 649 -5.45 -13.44 6.99
CA VAL A 649 -5.26 -13.98 8.35
C VAL A 649 -6.03 -13.19 9.39
N TYR A 650 -6.00 -11.86 9.30
CA TYR A 650 -6.71 -11.01 10.27
C TYR A 650 -8.22 -10.99 10.07
N ASN A 651 -8.73 -11.44 8.92
CA ASN A 651 -10.14 -11.77 8.77
C ASN A 651 -10.53 -12.96 9.65
N LEU A 652 -9.66 -13.99 9.77
CA LEU A 652 -9.85 -15.11 10.70
C LEU A 652 -9.74 -14.64 12.15
N VAL A 653 -8.72 -13.85 12.48
CA VAL A 653 -8.51 -13.30 13.83
C VAL A 653 -9.75 -12.54 14.32
N ASP A 654 -10.24 -11.61 13.52
CA ASP A 654 -11.45 -10.82 13.85
C ASP A 654 -12.68 -11.72 13.98
N LEU A 655 -12.85 -12.68 13.07
CA LEU A 655 -13.96 -13.62 13.13
C LEU A 655 -13.94 -14.46 14.42
N ILE A 656 -12.78 -15.06 14.74
CA ILE A 656 -12.59 -15.87 15.96
C ILE A 656 -12.83 -15.02 17.21
N ALA A 657 -12.27 -13.82 17.27
CA ALA A 657 -12.45 -12.90 18.40
C ALA A 657 -13.92 -12.44 18.56
N THR A 658 -14.61 -12.17 17.44
CA THR A 658 -16.05 -11.83 17.43
C THR A 658 -16.93 -12.99 17.92
N LEU A 659 -16.50 -14.22 17.73
CA LEU A 659 -17.17 -15.41 18.26
C LEU A 659 -16.95 -15.62 19.78
N GLY A 660 -16.20 -14.71 20.42
CA GLY A 660 -15.98 -14.69 21.87
C GLY A 660 -14.75 -15.49 22.32
N MET A 661 -13.84 -15.83 21.41
CA MET A 661 -12.60 -16.58 21.69
C MET A 661 -11.42 -15.61 21.84
N GLN A 662 -10.35 -16.05 22.51
CA GLN A 662 -9.08 -15.32 22.61
C GLN A 662 -8.14 -15.81 21.51
N VAL A 663 -7.46 -14.91 20.79
CA VAL A 663 -6.52 -15.27 19.72
C VAL A 663 -5.13 -14.72 20.02
N GLU A 664 -4.13 -15.57 19.85
CA GLU A 664 -2.70 -15.21 19.85
C GLU A 664 -2.12 -15.55 18.48
N VAL A 665 -1.39 -14.63 17.84
CA VAL A 665 -0.92 -14.78 16.45
C VAL A 665 0.61 -14.87 16.41
N TYR A 666 1.13 -15.95 15.84
CA TYR A 666 2.55 -16.16 15.62
C TYR A 666 2.84 -16.39 14.14
N ARG A 667 3.88 -15.75 13.60
CA ARG A 667 4.32 -16.01 12.22
C ARG A 667 4.88 -17.42 12.06
N SER A 668 4.73 -17.99 10.87
CA SER A 668 5.32 -19.32 10.55
C SER A 668 6.86 -19.32 10.59
N SER A 669 7.51 -18.16 10.54
CA SER A 669 8.96 -17.99 10.78
C SER A 669 9.36 -18.21 12.25
N ALA A 670 8.39 -18.26 13.19
CA ALA A 670 8.67 -18.53 14.60
C ALA A 670 9.28 -19.92 14.80
N PRO A 671 10.17 -20.09 15.79
CA PRO A 671 10.59 -21.41 16.21
C PRO A 671 9.36 -22.25 16.64
N ALA A 672 9.24 -23.47 16.16
CA ALA A 672 8.10 -24.34 16.53
C ALA A 672 7.92 -24.51 18.06
N ALA A 673 9.03 -24.43 18.81
CA ALA A 673 9.02 -24.48 20.27
C ALA A 673 8.25 -23.29 20.89
N THR A 674 8.33 -22.09 20.30
CA THR A 674 7.60 -20.91 20.76
C THR A 674 6.09 -21.13 20.62
N VAL A 675 5.65 -21.59 19.45
CA VAL A 675 4.24 -21.89 19.19
C VAL A 675 3.72 -23.05 20.08
N ARG A 676 4.54 -24.09 20.25
CA ARG A 676 4.20 -25.19 21.18
C ARG A 676 4.05 -24.72 22.63
N SER A 677 4.92 -23.81 23.07
CA SER A 677 4.80 -23.22 24.40
C SER A 677 3.50 -22.42 24.57
N ALA A 678 3.09 -21.69 23.53
CA ALA A 678 1.81 -21.00 23.52
C ALA A 678 0.59 -21.96 23.55
N LEU A 679 0.75 -23.18 23.04
CA LEU A 679 -0.29 -24.21 23.06
C LEU A 679 -0.38 -24.95 24.40
N GLU A 680 0.54 -24.75 25.36
CA GLU A 680 0.44 -25.29 26.68
C GLU A 680 -0.79 -24.73 27.42
N PRO A 681 -1.68 -25.60 27.96
CA PRO A 681 -2.82 -25.09 28.72
C PRO A 681 -2.36 -24.34 29.97
N THR A 682 -2.93 -23.21 30.23
CA THR A 682 -2.75 -22.45 31.49
C THR A 682 -3.27 -23.26 32.69
N PRO A 683 -2.87 -22.96 33.93
CA PRO A 683 -3.45 -23.62 35.13
C PRO A 683 -4.97 -23.56 35.16
N ALA A 684 -5.55 -22.41 34.80
CA ALA A 684 -7.00 -22.24 34.76
C ALA A 684 -7.69 -23.04 33.67
N GLU A 685 -7.06 -23.22 32.49
CA GLU A 685 -7.56 -24.08 31.40
C GLU A 685 -7.51 -25.57 31.82
N ARG A 686 -6.42 -26.02 32.50
CA ARG A 686 -6.28 -27.39 33.00
C ARG A 686 -7.35 -27.74 34.03
N GLU A 687 -7.63 -26.85 34.99
CA GLU A 687 -8.69 -27.02 35.96
C GLU A 687 -10.08 -27.21 35.34
N ARG A 688 -10.29 -26.60 34.19
CA ARG A 688 -11.55 -26.71 33.43
C ARG A 688 -11.55 -27.79 32.36
N GLY A 689 -10.46 -28.52 32.19
CA GLY A 689 -10.31 -29.48 31.10
C GLY A 689 -10.31 -28.86 29.71
N GLN A 690 -10.02 -27.56 29.60
CA GLN A 690 -9.95 -26.84 28.34
C GLN A 690 -8.56 -26.97 27.73
N ARG A 691 -8.50 -27.00 26.38
CA ARG A 691 -7.25 -26.99 25.60
C ARG A 691 -7.27 -25.86 24.62
N PRO A 692 -6.12 -25.18 24.37
CA PRO A 692 -5.98 -24.25 23.25
C PRO A 692 -6.16 -24.99 21.91
N VAL A 693 -6.72 -24.33 20.94
CA VAL A 693 -6.86 -24.83 19.56
C VAL A 693 -5.78 -24.22 18.69
N LEU A 694 -5.05 -25.04 17.96
CA LEU A 694 -4.12 -24.59 16.92
C LEU A 694 -4.91 -24.27 15.65
N CYS A 695 -4.83 -23.03 15.18
CA CYS A 695 -5.38 -22.62 13.91
C CYS A 695 -4.24 -22.36 12.91
N LEU A 696 -4.23 -23.10 11.80
CA LEU A 696 -3.24 -22.96 10.73
C LEU A 696 -3.87 -22.14 9.62
N SER A 697 -3.33 -20.95 9.36
CA SER A 697 -3.89 -19.98 8.43
C SER A 697 -3.72 -20.38 6.96
N PRO A 698 -4.42 -19.70 6.05
CA PRO A 698 -4.02 -19.63 4.64
C PRO A 698 -2.57 -19.15 4.48
N GLY A 699 -2.01 -19.31 3.29
CA GLY A 699 -0.67 -18.83 2.95
C GLY A 699 -0.31 -19.05 1.49
N PRO A 700 0.73 -18.36 0.99
CA PRO A 700 1.26 -18.55 -0.35
C PRO A 700 2.09 -19.83 -0.48
N GLY A 701 2.22 -20.31 -1.72
CA GLY A 701 3.13 -21.40 -2.09
C GLY A 701 2.69 -22.76 -1.61
N HIS A 702 3.69 -23.59 -1.28
CA HIS A 702 3.47 -24.97 -0.87
C HIS A 702 3.65 -25.13 0.66
N PRO A 703 2.89 -25.99 1.34
CA PRO A 703 2.97 -26.16 2.81
C PRO A 703 4.40 -26.43 3.34
N ARG A 704 5.24 -27.11 2.56
CA ARG A 704 6.61 -27.44 2.92
C ARG A 704 7.54 -26.25 3.03
N ASP A 705 7.17 -25.15 2.38
CA ASP A 705 7.98 -23.95 2.31
C ASP A 705 7.58 -22.90 3.37
N SER A 706 6.56 -23.23 4.18
CA SER A 706 6.01 -22.32 5.19
C SER A 706 6.58 -22.58 6.60
N GLY A 707 7.83 -22.22 6.82
CA GLY A 707 8.46 -22.19 8.14
C GLY A 707 8.21 -23.42 9.02
N CYS A 708 7.70 -23.21 10.23
CA CYS A 708 7.42 -24.30 11.19
C CYS A 708 6.08 -25.04 10.96
N LEU A 709 5.31 -24.69 9.91
CA LEU A 709 3.98 -25.24 9.64
C LEU A 709 3.96 -26.77 9.65
N MET A 710 4.82 -27.41 8.82
CA MET A 710 4.81 -28.88 8.69
C MET A 710 5.29 -29.60 9.95
N GLU A 711 6.15 -28.99 10.77
CA GLU A 711 6.58 -29.54 12.04
C GLU A 711 5.40 -29.59 13.03
N LEU A 712 4.65 -28.49 13.15
CA LEU A 712 3.50 -28.40 14.05
C LEU A 712 2.37 -29.35 13.64
N VAL A 713 2.06 -29.43 12.36
CA VAL A 713 0.99 -30.32 11.86
C VAL A 713 1.33 -31.80 12.09
N ARG A 714 2.57 -32.20 11.77
CA ARG A 714 3.00 -33.59 12.02
C ARG A 714 2.93 -33.95 13.50
N ALA A 715 3.32 -33.03 14.38
CA ALA A 715 3.19 -33.23 15.80
C ALA A 715 1.72 -33.34 16.24
N ALA A 716 0.84 -32.51 15.73
CA ALA A 716 -0.60 -32.55 16.05
C ALA A 716 -1.26 -33.87 15.61
N VAL A 717 -0.95 -34.34 14.39
CA VAL A 717 -1.47 -35.66 13.88
C VAL A 717 -0.90 -36.84 14.68
N ALA A 718 0.42 -36.86 14.93
CA ALA A 718 1.07 -37.99 15.60
C ALA A 718 0.68 -38.13 17.07
N THR A 719 0.48 -37.03 17.79
CA THR A 719 0.17 -37.09 19.24
C THR A 719 -1.32 -37.15 19.53
N SER A 720 -2.17 -36.79 18.59
CA SER A 720 -3.63 -36.60 18.75
C SER A 720 -4.01 -35.75 19.97
N SER A 721 -3.09 -34.93 20.48
CA SER A 721 -3.24 -34.18 21.72
C SER A 721 -3.58 -32.74 21.52
N VAL A 722 -3.30 -32.15 20.32
CA VAL A 722 -3.50 -30.77 20.00
C VAL A 722 -4.68 -30.61 19.04
N PRO A 723 -5.81 -30.05 19.51
CA PRO A 723 -6.93 -29.73 18.63
C PRO A 723 -6.49 -28.78 17.53
N THR A 724 -6.71 -29.15 16.26
CA THR A 724 -6.15 -28.38 15.13
C THR A 724 -7.20 -28.16 14.06
N VAL A 725 -7.33 -26.88 13.61
CA VAL A 725 -8.07 -26.51 12.40
C VAL A 725 -7.11 -25.92 11.38
N GLY A 726 -7.13 -26.43 10.15
CA GLY A 726 -6.32 -25.91 9.04
C GLY A 726 -7.18 -25.27 7.97
N ILE A 727 -6.80 -24.04 7.53
CA ILE A 727 -7.51 -23.31 6.49
C ILE A 727 -6.61 -23.16 5.26
N CYS A 728 -7.09 -23.51 4.09
CA CYS A 728 -6.44 -23.42 2.79
C CYS A 728 -5.03 -24.07 2.80
N LEU A 729 -3.95 -23.33 2.95
CA LEU A 729 -2.60 -23.89 3.11
C LEU A 729 -2.51 -24.80 4.35
N GLY A 730 -3.13 -24.42 5.47
CA GLY A 730 -3.21 -25.27 6.67
C GLY A 730 -3.92 -26.59 6.42
N PHE A 731 -4.97 -26.64 5.61
CA PHE A 731 -5.60 -27.88 5.17
C PHE A 731 -4.67 -28.72 4.31
N GLN A 732 -3.96 -28.08 3.35
CA GLN A 732 -2.99 -28.77 2.49
C GLN A 732 -1.86 -29.38 3.32
N ALA A 733 -1.41 -28.70 4.37
CA ALA A 733 -0.42 -29.21 5.32
C ALA A 733 -0.92 -30.46 6.06
N ILE A 734 -2.20 -30.48 6.48
CA ILE A 734 -2.84 -31.66 7.09
C ILE A 734 -2.85 -32.84 6.12
N VAL A 735 -3.25 -32.61 4.87
CA VAL A 735 -3.25 -33.66 3.83
C VAL A 735 -1.86 -34.28 3.66
N GLU A 736 -0.81 -33.45 3.59
CA GLU A 736 0.56 -33.94 3.43
C GLU A 736 1.11 -34.62 4.69
N ALA A 737 0.76 -34.12 5.88
CA ALA A 737 1.17 -34.73 7.14
C ALA A 737 0.62 -36.15 7.30
N CYS A 738 -0.57 -36.43 6.74
CA CYS A 738 -1.20 -37.76 6.68
C CYS A 738 -0.73 -38.59 5.46
N GLY A 739 0.31 -38.17 4.74
CA GLY A 739 0.87 -38.89 3.58
C GLY A 739 0.12 -38.70 2.24
N GLY A 740 -0.83 -37.78 2.19
CA GLY A 740 -1.51 -37.38 0.96
C GLY A 740 -0.63 -36.53 0.05
N ARG A 741 -1.16 -36.16 -1.12
CA ARG A 741 -0.47 -35.31 -2.10
C ARG A 741 -1.28 -34.06 -2.39
N VAL A 742 -0.60 -32.91 -2.38
CA VAL A 742 -1.11 -31.62 -2.82
C VAL A 742 -0.49 -31.30 -4.17
N GLY A 743 -1.28 -30.80 -5.10
CA GLY A 743 -0.82 -30.43 -6.44
C GLY A 743 -1.79 -29.49 -7.14
N PRO A 744 -1.48 -29.07 -8.39
CA PRO A 744 -2.34 -28.15 -9.13
C PRO A 744 -3.76 -28.69 -9.34
N VAL A 745 -4.74 -27.86 -9.00
CA VAL A 745 -6.18 -28.14 -9.24
C VAL A 745 -6.82 -27.06 -10.13
N GLY A 746 -6.03 -26.08 -10.54
CA GLY A 746 -6.42 -24.91 -11.31
C GLY A 746 -6.63 -23.66 -10.43
N PRO A 747 -6.19 -22.48 -10.87
CA PRO A 747 -6.31 -21.24 -10.12
C PRO A 747 -7.78 -20.79 -10.06
N VAL A 748 -8.30 -20.63 -8.85
CA VAL A 748 -9.62 -20.06 -8.58
C VAL A 748 -9.48 -19.06 -7.44
N HIS A 749 -9.60 -17.77 -7.74
CA HIS A 749 -9.38 -16.69 -6.77
C HIS A 749 -10.54 -15.70 -6.80
N GLY A 750 -11.02 -15.25 -5.63
CA GLY A 750 -12.08 -14.26 -5.50
C GLY A 750 -13.44 -14.73 -6.03
N ARG A 751 -13.68 -16.02 -6.07
CA ARG A 751 -14.94 -16.59 -6.61
C ARG A 751 -15.64 -17.49 -5.61
N SER A 752 -16.96 -17.39 -5.56
CA SER A 752 -17.81 -18.34 -4.85
C SER A 752 -17.92 -19.63 -5.65
N THR A 753 -17.76 -20.75 -4.99
CA THR A 753 -17.89 -22.10 -5.58
C THR A 753 -18.89 -22.90 -4.78
N ARG A 754 -19.80 -23.57 -5.46
CA ARG A 754 -20.76 -24.50 -4.87
C ARG A 754 -20.08 -25.82 -4.55
N VAL A 755 -20.20 -26.28 -3.30
CA VAL A 755 -19.66 -27.57 -2.86
C VAL A 755 -20.79 -28.50 -2.38
N GLU A 756 -20.56 -29.79 -2.56
CA GLU A 756 -21.44 -30.86 -2.09
C GLU A 756 -20.96 -31.40 -0.76
N VAL A 757 -21.81 -31.35 0.26
CA VAL A 757 -21.53 -31.97 1.57
C VAL A 757 -21.70 -33.47 1.44
N THR A 758 -20.67 -34.25 1.78
CA THR A 758 -20.66 -35.73 1.73
C THR A 758 -21.59 -36.36 2.78
N ALA A 759 -21.75 -37.65 2.75
CA ALA A 759 -22.45 -38.37 3.82
C ALA A 759 -21.80 -38.18 5.18
N ALA A 760 -20.43 -38.22 5.22
CA ALA A 760 -19.67 -37.95 6.44
C ALA A 760 -19.83 -36.50 6.88
N GLY A 761 -19.79 -35.53 5.94
CA GLY A 761 -20.01 -34.12 6.25
C GLY A 761 -21.40 -33.82 6.79
N ARG A 762 -22.43 -34.55 6.34
CA ARG A 762 -23.79 -34.45 6.91
C ARG A 762 -23.89 -34.99 8.35
N ALA A 763 -22.98 -35.83 8.75
CA ALA A 763 -22.89 -36.32 10.11
C ALA A 763 -21.93 -35.51 11.00
N ASP A 764 -21.12 -34.62 10.39
CA ASP A 764 -20.13 -33.81 11.10
C ASP A 764 -20.81 -32.66 11.85
N ALA A 765 -20.42 -32.41 13.10
CA ALA A 765 -21.02 -31.41 13.98
C ALA A 765 -21.01 -29.97 13.39
N ALA A 766 -20.02 -29.67 12.60
CA ALA A 766 -19.87 -28.32 12.00
C ALA A 766 -20.65 -28.14 10.68
N LEU A 767 -20.76 -29.19 9.86
CA LEU A 767 -21.38 -29.11 8.54
C LEU A 767 -22.81 -29.62 8.52
N ALA A 768 -23.19 -30.51 9.45
CA ALA A 768 -24.54 -31.09 9.53
C ALA A 768 -25.68 -30.03 9.54
N PRO A 769 -25.55 -28.91 10.30
CA PRO A 769 -26.60 -27.87 10.31
C PRO A 769 -26.82 -27.20 8.96
N LEU A 770 -25.86 -27.28 8.06
CA LEU A 770 -25.84 -26.63 6.75
C LEU A 770 -26.13 -27.60 5.59
N ALA A 771 -26.29 -28.90 5.90
CA ALA A 771 -26.39 -29.96 4.91
C ALA A 771 -27.77 -30.02 4.19
N GLY A 772 -28.67 -29.06 4.43
CA GLY A 772 -29.99 -28.98 3.76
C GLY A 772 -29.94 -28.59 2.28
N GLY A 773 -28.77 -28.28 1.73
CA GLY A 773 -28.54 -27.84 0.34
C GLY A 773 -27.06 -27.70 0.01
N PRO A 774 -26.74 -27.28 -1.22
CA PRO A 774 -25.38 -26.98 -1.60
C PRO A 774 -24.85 -25.77 -0.81
N LEU A 775 -23.57 -25.84 -0.44
CA LEU A 775 -22.87 -24.79 0.32
C LEU A 775 -22.02 -23.95 -0.64
N ASP A 776 -22.24 -22.64 -0.65
CA ASP A 776 -21.40 -21.71 -1.41
C ASP A 776 -20.22 -21.24 -0.54
N VAL A 777 -18.99 -21.38 -1.07
CA VAL A 777 -17.74 -21.10 -0.34
C VAL A 777 -16.75 -20.33 -1.19
N ALA A 778 -15.96 -19.46 -0.58
CA ALA A 778 -14.90 -18.69 -1.23
C ALA A 778 -13.67 -19.53 -1.55
N ARG A 779 -13.15 -19.43 -2.75
CA ARG A 779 -11.90 -20.08 -3.16
C ARG A 779 -10.84 -19.03 -3.47
N TYR A 780 -9.62 -19.29 -2.94
CA TYR A 780 -8.40 -18.52 -3.15
C TYR A 780 -7.20 -19.46 -3.22
N HIS A 781 -7.23 -20.47 -4.11
CA HIS A 781 -6.15 -21.44 -4.22
C HIS A 781 -5.96 -21.96 -5.64
N SER A 782 -4.70 -22.26 -6.00
CA SER A 782 -4.28 -22.97 -7.22
C SER A 782 -3.94 -24.42 -6.95
N LEU A 783 -3.50 -24.71 -5.71
CA LEU A 783 -3.12 -26.05 -5.24
C LEU A 783 -4.24 -26.69 -4.40
N GLY A 784 -4.31 -28.01 -4.40
CA GLY A 784 -5.30 -28.77 -3.63
C GLY A 784 -5.14 -30.28 -3.83
N THR A 785 -6.18 -31.05 -3.47
CA THR A 785 -6.20 -32.50 -3.68
C THR A 785 -7.54 -33.00 -4.15
N ARG A 786 -7.56 -34.08 -4.95
CA ARG A 786 -8.77 -34.85 -5.35
C ARG A 786 -8.82 -36.22 -4.69
N ALA A 787 -7.78 -36.62 -3.93
CA ALA A 787 -7.72 -37.91 -3.25
C ALA A 787 -7.13 -37.72 -1.85
N LEU A 788 -7.75 -38.33 -0.86
CA LEU A 788 -7.30 -38.32 0.53
C LEU A 788 -6.61 -39.62 0.91
N PRO A 789 -5.61 -39.56 1.82
CA PRO A 789 -5.10 -40.77 2.50
C PRO A 789 -6.18 -41.38 3.41
N ALA A 790 -5.96 -42.64 3.83
CA ALA A 790 -6.94 -43.41 4.63
C ALA A 790 -7.28 -42.75 5.97
N ASP A 791 -6.34 -41.95 6.52
CA ASP A 791 -6.50 -41.31 7.83
C ASP A 791 -7.40 -40.04 7.76
N LEU A 792 -7.81 -39.62 6.55
CA LEU A 792 -8.67 -38.47 6.35
C LEU A 792 -10.01 -38.84 5.68
N THR A 793 -11.08 -38.30 6.20
CA THR A 793 -12.43 -38.46 5.64
C THR A 793 -12.91 -37.16 5.01
N ALA A 794 -13.32 -37.18 3.72
CA ALA A 794 -13.83 -36.03 3.02
C ALA A 794 -15.20 -35.62 3.57
N LEU A 795 -15.35 -34.35 3.96
CA LEU A 795 -16.61 -33.76 4.45
C LEU A 795 -17.35 -32.98 3.36
N ALA A 796 -16.62 -32.34 2.44
CA ALA A 796 -17.17 -31.60 1.33
C ALA A 796 -16.26 -31.70 0.09
N VAL A 797 -16.86 -31.68 -1.10
CA VAL A 797 -16.14 -31.77 -2.39
C VAL A 797 -16.79 -30.85 -3.41
N THR A 798 -16.04 -30.42 -4.41
CA THR A 798 -16.59 -29.76 -5.60
C THR A 798 -17.11 -30.77 -6.60
N THR A 799 -17.88 -30.32 -7.59
CA THR A 799 -18.41 -31.16 -8.68
C THR A 799 -17.30 -31.80 -9.52
N ASP A 800 -16.12 -31.19 -9.60
CA ASP A 800 -14.94 -31.72 -10.29
C ASP A 800 -14.03 -32.55 -9.35
N GLY A 801 -14.49 -32.86 -8.13
CA GLY A 801 -13.86 -33.77 -7.20
C GLY A 801 -12.73 -33.20 -6.35
N VAL A 802 -12.53 -31.85 -6.33
CA VAL A 802 -11.58 -31.24 -5.40
C VAL A 802 -12.12 -31.33 -3.99
N VAL A 803 -11.31 -31.83 -3.06
CA VAL A 803 -11.69 -31.94 -1.64
C VAL A 803 -11.67 -30.54 -1.01
N MET A 804 -12.79 -30.14 -0.42
CA MET A 804 -12.97 -28.81 0.15
C MET A 804 -13.04 -28.80 1.68
N ALA A 805 -13.28 -29.95 2.29
CA ALA A 805 -13.16 -30.12 3.75
C ALA A 805 -12.88 -31.59 4.07
N ALA A 806 -12.04 -31.82 5.07
CA ALA A 806 -11.79 -33.18 5.57
C ALA A 806 -11.50 -33.17 7.09
N ARG A 807 -11.78 -34.31 7.74
CA ARG A 807 -11.50 -34.56 9.15
C ARG A 807 -10.64 -35.81 9.29
N HIS A 808 -9.69 -35.79 10.22
CA HIS A 808 -8.91 -36.96 10.59
C HIS A 808 -9.78 -37.95 11.35
N VAL A 809 -9.58 -39.26 11.09
CA VAL A 809 -10.43 -40.34 11.65
C VAL A 809 -10.28 -40.47 13.16
N ASP A 810 -9.08 -40.26 13.71
CA ASP A 810 -8.77 -40.49 15.13
C ASP A 810 -8.32 -39.22 15.85
N ALA A 811 -7.53 -38.34 15.19
CA ALA A 811 -7.01 -37.13 15.81
C ALA A 811 -8.02 -35.96 15.74
N PRO A 812 -8.02 -35.03 16.71
CA PRO A 812 -8.88 -33.84 16.70
C PRO A 812 -8.36 -32.80 15.68
N VAL A 813 -8.31 -33.22 14.43
CA VAL A 813 -7.74 -32.43 13.33
C VAL A 813 -8.76 -32.29 12.18
N VAL A 814 -9.08 -31.08 11.80
CA VAL A 814 -10.01 -30.74 10.70
C VAL A 814 -9.39 -29.73 9.78
N GLY A 815 -9.65 -29.84 8.49
CA GLY A 815 -9.18 -28.89 7.51
C GLY A 815 -10.26 -28.42 6.54
N LEU A 816 -10.21 -27.14 6.17
CA LEU A 816 -11.04 -26.50 5.16
C LEU A 816 -10.14 -25.96 4.05
N GLN A 817 -10.37 -26.36 2.78
CA GLN A 817 -9.64 -25.79 1.64
C GLN A 817 -10.16 -24.40 1.27
N PHE A 818 -11.41 -24.10 1.62
CA PHE A 818 -12.04 -22.80 1.39
C PHE A 818 -11.81 -21.82 2.55
N HIS A 819 -12.13 -20.57 2.32
CA HIS A 819 -11.95 -19.45 3.26
C HIS A 819 -13.27 -19.13 3.98
N PRO A 820 -13.44 -19.58 5.25
CA PRO A 820 -14.65 -19.30 6.03
C PRO A 820 -14.74 -17.82 6.45
N GLU A 821 -13.66 -17.09 6.43
CA GLU A 821 -13.56 -15.67 6.82
C GLU A 821 -13.92 -14.71 5.69
N SER A 822 -13.97 -15.18 4.44
CA SER A 822 -14.26 -14.36 3.26
C SER A 822 -15.71 -13.89 3.24
N VAL A 823 -15.94 -12.69 2.67
CA VAL A 823 -17.28 -12.16 2.42
C VAL A 823 -18.12 -13.06 1.49
N LEU A 824 -17.45 -13.89 0.67
CA LEU A 824 -18.10 -14.86 -0.24
C LEU A 824 -18.49 -16.20 0.43
N THR A 825 -18.24 -16.38 1.71
CA THR A 825 -18.65 -17.58 2.47
C THR A 825 -19.70 -17.20 3.52
N PRO A 826 -20.99 -17.10 3.15
CA PRO A 826 -22.03 -16.59 4.05
C PRO A 826 -22.16 -17.38 5.36
N HIS A 827 -21.92 -18.69 5.31
CA HIS A 827 -22.00 -19.59 6.46
C HIS A 827 -20.68 -19.78 7.20
N GLY A 828 -19.63 -19.12 6.78
CA GLY A 828 -18.27 -19.23 7.35
C GLY A 828 -18.20 -19.05 8.86
N PRO A 829 -18.81 -17.99 9.43
CA PRO A 829 -18.85 -17.78 10.87
C PRO A 829 -19.47 -18.95 11.65
N ALA A 830 -20.57 -19.52 11.14
CA ALA A 830 -21.24 -20.65 11.79
C ALA A 830 -20.38 -21.93 11.74
N ILE A 831 -19.73 -22.19 10.58
CA ILE A 831 -18.81 -23.32 10.40
C ILE A 831 -17.64 -23.22 11.36
N LEU A 832 -16.95 -22.08 11.38
CA LEU A 832 -15.75 -21.90 12.19
C LEU A 832 -16.08 -21.98 13.69
N LYS A 833 -17.19 -21.37 14.12
CA LYS A 833 -17.68 -21.48 15.50
C LYS A 833 -17.90 -22.94 15.90
N ALA A 834 -18.61 -23.70 15.08
CA ALA A 834 -18.92 -25.11 15.37
C ALA A 834 -17.64 -25.95 15.43
N LEU A 835 -16.70 -25.77 14.47
CA LEU A 835 -15.41 -26.47 14.45
C LEU A 835 -14.58 -26.18 15.69
N VAL A 836 -14.37 -24.91 16.05
CA VAL A 836 -13.54 -24.57 17.21
C VAL A 836 -14.20 -25.01 18.51
N THR A 837 -15.54 -24.94 18.61
CA THR A 837 -16.26 -25.41 19.79
C THR A 837 -16.16 -26.92 19.94
N ASP A 838 -16.31 -27.68 18.86
CA ASP A 838 -16.17 -29.15 18.84
C ASP A 838 -14.76 -29.58 19.25
N LEU A 839 -13.73 -28.95 18.65
CA LEU A 839 -12.33 -29.24 18.92
C LEU A 839 -11.87 -28.86 20.34
N ALA A 840 -12.44 -27.80 20.92
CA ALA A 840 -12.12 -27.33 22.27
C ALA A 840 -12.86 -28.11 23.37
N ALA A 841 -13.83 -28.97 23.01
CA ALA A 841 -14.61 -29.74 23.98
C ALA A 841 -13.71 -30.63 24.85
N PRO A 842 -13.99 -30.76 26.18
CA PRO A 842 -13.20 -31.58 27.06
C PRO A 842 -13.24 -33.06 26.58
N VAL A 843 -12.07 -33.65 26.42
CA VAL A 843 -12.02 -35.11 26.19
C VAL A 843 -12.26 -35.79 27.54
N ASN A 844 -13.34 -36.56 27.65
CA ASN A 844 -13.67 -37.38 28.83
C ASN A 844 -12.75 -38.61 28.97
N ASP A 845 -11.43 -38.41 28.93
CA ASP A 845 -10.51 -39.52 29.03
C ASP A 845 -9.45 -39.27 30.09
N ALA A 846 -9.45 -40.14 31.13
CA ALA A 846 -8.54 -40.08 32.28
C ALA A 846 -7.10 -40.52 31.94
N THR A 847 -6.73 -40.65 30.68
CA THR A 847 -5.45 -41.23 30.22
C THR A 847 -4.61 -40.38 29.26
N ALA A 848 -4.81 -39.10 29.20
CA ALA A 848 -4.01 -38.27 28.33
C ALA A 848 -2.56 -38.08 28.84
N PRO A 849 -1.50 -38.47 28.10
CA PRO A 849 -0.11 -38.27 28.50
C PRO A 849 0.24 -36.76 28.49
N SER A 850 1.03 -36.35 29.46
CA SER A 850 1.54 -34.97 29.53
C SER A 850 2.44 -34.68 28.30
N ILE A 851 2.25 -33.56 27.66
CA ILE A 851 2.96 -33.12 26.44
C ILE A 851 4.50 -33.09 26.60
N ARG A 852 5.01 -33.17 27.85
CA ARG A 852 6.46 -33.08 28.13
C ARG A 852 7.26 -34.37 27.85
N SER A 853 6.62 -35.52 27.64
CA SER A 853 7.35 -36.78 27.50
C SER A 853 7.42 -37.37 26.10
N THR A 854 6.80 -36.73 25.07
CA THR A 854 6.65 -37.35 23.74
C THR A 854 7.08 -36.44 22.56
N LEU A 855 7.64 -35.27 22.85
CA LEU A 855 8.15 -34.37 21.77
C LEU A 855 9.66 -34.17 21.90
#